data_fc59e34d9501061bf2a3f171e4b9a5ce
#
_entry.id   fc59e34d9501061bf2a3f171e4b9a5ce
#
_cell.length_a   1.000
_cell.length_b   1.000
_cell.length_c   1.000
_cell.angle_alpha   90.00
_cell.angle_beta   90.00
_cell.angle_gamma   90.00
#
_symmetry.space_group_name_H-M   'P 1'
#
loop_
_entity.id
_entity.type
_entity.pdbx_description
1 polymer ?
#
loop_
_entity_poly.entity_id
_entity_poly.type
_entity_poly.pdbx_seq_one_letter_code
_entity_poly.pdbx_strand_id
1 'polypeptide(L)'
;TMYGGSQTLGKNTNAEIATMVEGLQFIHASATGAISAMYGGQQIIGNPGYENASGAIISMAGGQQQIWAGNNGSITIMSGASAMQIIGLSGIANGSIDTLEDGIQMIGYNNNPSYKGVGTGTINIMNSGLQIVGYSGGSACVGSIKTMNNGQQQVNDGGTGTVTDLLGGIQIVRSGGTATATTVGSGGMQYIEAGAVISGTVLDGGSLRLRQTDSAYTLANTLTINNGVLDLTNGAGIMPNLRVAPVYQMLTLNDLQGTGGNIYMDTDLANNTGDQIIVNSTNIGTGTYAVYVNDQSIVSDTELTGRLLLIDDQSGRLNFEGITANNGGLWDATPVLNKETNQWYLSRIVKTANNDTKVLLFDAENSYAMWRNTADSLRSRLGELHGSAEHDNGIWARTQTGRFSGSGYEGRYNLYQLGYDKIFADKSVYGAAIDYGDGTGSYAYGSGKDKLTALSLYGVWQGNRGTYTNVTARYGSFTTDLKSYGGYPDKADYKHHVYSISVEYGQRFDYHQGLFFEPQAQFTMGRINSISYTTDRGANGYIEGMNSAIGRIGFVLGQKVKNDSDIYIKADLLHEFAGERDLQLTSDAGGTNDILREHSDYGDTWFELGLGGNVRISKTGNFYGEVTRGFGGDINKKWSVNAGLRFTF
;
A
#
# COMPACT_ATOMS: atom_id res chain seq x y z
N THR A 1 59.85 0.50 -4.43
CA THR A 1 58.72 1.31 -3.91
C THR A 1 59.00 2.78 -4.17
N MET A 2 57.98 3.51 -4.63
CA MET A 2 58.05 4.94 -4.92
C MET A 2 57.12 5.70 -3.95
N TYR A 3 57.69 6.52 -3.06
CA TYR A 3 56.95 7.33 -2.08
C TYR A 3 56.82 8.80 -2.50
N GLY A 4 57.34 9.18 -3.64
CA GLY A 4 57.32 10.53 -4.24
C GLY A 4 58.34 10.61 -5.37
N GLY A 5 58.47 11.79 -6.01
CA GLY A 5 59.37 12.01 -7.12
C GLY A 5 58.79 11.57 -8.49
N SER A 6 59.65 11.45 -9.49
CA SER A 6 59.19 11.13 -10.85
C SER A 6 60.09 10.10 -11.54
N GLN A 7 59.48 9.21 -12.29
CA GLN A 7 60.14 8.31 -13.22
C GLN A 7 59.69 8.68 -14.64
N THR A 8 60.60 9.00 -15.50
CA THR A 8 60.30 9.33 -16.92
C THR A 8 60.92 8.25 -17.82
N LEU A 9 60.07 7.62 -18.65
CA LEU A 9 60.48 6.63 -19.61
C LEU A 9 60.59 7.25 -21.01
N GLY A 10 61.80 7.29 -21.54
CA GLY A 10 62.07 7.77 -22.88
C GLY A 10 61.68 6.78 -23.96
N LYS A 11 61.84 7.13 -25.22
CA LYS A 11 61.48 6.33 -26.36
C LYS A 11 62.09 4.91 -26.33
N ASN A 12 61.28 3.89 -26.53
CA ASN A 12 61.65 2.47 -26.52
C ASN A 12 62.26 1.94 -25.22
N THR A 13 61.91 2.53 -24.09
CA THR A 13 62.32 2.04 -22.75
C THR A 13 61.19 1.34 -22.04
N ASN A 14 61.55 0.37 -21.21
CA ASN A 14 60.62 -0.36 -20.36
C ASN A 14 61.06 -0.25 -18.91
N ALA A 15 60.10 -0.04 -18.01
CA ALA A 15 60.34 -0.02 -16.57
C ALA A 15 59.13 -0.45 -15.76
N GLU A 16 59.39 -0.96 -14.57
CA GLU A 16 58.39 -1.37 -13.60
C GLU A 16 58.61 -0.69 -12.26
N ILE A 17 57.51 -0.34 -11.60
CA ILE A 17 57.44 0.12 -10.22
C ILE A 17 56.67 -0.92 -9.43
N ALA A 18 57.35 -1.64 -8.49
CA ALA A 18 56.64 -2.64 -7.69
C ALA A 18 55.55 -2.06 -6.81
N THR A 19 55.80 -0.88 -6.18
CA THR A 19 54.79 -0.21 -5.36
C THR A 19 54.92 1.30 -5.52
N MET A 20 53.80 1.96 -5.83
CA MET A 20 53.69 3.43 -5.91
C MET A 20 52.66 3.93 -4.89
N VAL A 21 53.15 4.72 -3.91
CA VAL A 21 52.30 5.34 -2.88
C VAL A 21 52.00 6.79 -3.29
N GLU A 22 52.98 7.51 -3.76
CA GLU A 22 52.86 8.85 -4.32
C GLU A 22 53.91 9.03 -5.44
N GLY A 23 53.79 10.10 -6.23
CA GLY A 23 54.73 10.43 -7.28
C GLY A 23 54.16 10.31 -8.70
N LEU A 24 55.05 10.33 -9.69
CA LEU A 24 54.66 10.39 -11.09
C LEU A 24 55.51 9.41 -11.92
N GLN A 25 54.83 8.50 -12.67
CA GLN A 25 55.46 7.76 -13.76
C GLN A 25 54.99 8.37 -15.09
N PHE A 26 55.90 8.88 -15.87
CA PHE A 26 55.64 9.45 -17.19
C PHE A 26 56.19 8.57 -18.29
N ILE A 27 55.31 8.12 -19.24
CA ILE A 27 55.67 7.15 -20.27
C ILE A 27 55.57 7.87 -21.66
N HIS A 28 56.72 8.07 -22.29
CA HIS A 28 56.82 8.70 -23.60
C HIS A 28 56.59 7.71 -24.76
N ALA A 29 56.58 8.22 -26.00
CA ALA A 29 56.31 7.48 -27.22
C ALA A 29 57.09 6.12 -27.30
N SER A 30 56.38 5.05 -27.67
CA SER A 30 56.89 3.69 -27.81
C SER A 30 57.58 3.11 -26.53
N ALA A 31 57.35 3.69 -25.39
CA ALA A 31 57.80 3.17 -24.09
C ALA A 31 56.71 2.35 -23.41
N THR A 32 57.13 1.43 -22.53
CA THR A 32 56.20 0.67 -21.69
C THR A 32 56.51 0.84 -20.22
N GLY A 33 55.53 1.22 -19.43
CA GLY A 33 55.59 1.34 -17.99
C GLY A 33 54.63 0.43 -17.25
N ALA A 34 55.10 -0.23 -16.20
CA ALA A 34 54.22 -1.04 -15.35
C ALA A 34 54.29 -0.63 -13.89
N ILE A 35 53.19 -0.79 -13.17
CA ILE A 35 53.08 -0.63 -11.73
C ILE A 35 52.38 -1.86 -11.16
N SER A 36 53.04 -2.58 -10.24
CA SER A 36 52.42 -3.79 -9.68
C SER A 36 51.35 -3.40 -8.63
N ALA A 37 51.60 -2.42 -7.76
CA ALA A 37 50.62 -1.91 -6.81
C ALA A 37 50.65 -0.38 -6.72
N MET A 38 49.48 0.28 -6.94
CA MET A 38 49.34 1.74 -6.90
C MET A 38 48.31 2.13 -5.83
N TYR A 39 48.76 2.86 -4.82
CA TYR A 39 47.93 3.39 -3.73
C TYR A 39 47.68 4.90 -3.89
N GLY A 40 48.43 5.60 -4.70
CA GLY A 40 48.31 7.01 -4.99
C GLY A 40 49.27 7.45 -6.11
N GLY A 41 49.33 8.75 -6.39
CA GLY A 41 50.15 9.30 -7.45
C GLY A 41 49.56 9.23 -8.85
N GLN A 42 50.35 9.34 -9.89
CA GLN A 42 49.88 9.39 -11.29
C GLN A 42 50.77 8.53 -12.22
N GLN A 43 50.13 7.76 -13.10
CA GLN A 43 50.77 7.21 -14.29
C GLN A 43 50.23 7.96 -15.51
N ILE A 44 51.07 8.69 -16.20
CA ILE A 44 50.72 9.45 -17.40
C ILE A 44 51.30 8.73 -18.64
N ILE A 45 50.43 8.33 -19.56
CA ILE A 45 50.77 7.57 -20.76
C ILE A 45 50.64 8.48 -21.99
N GLY A 46 51.74 8.83 -22.55
CA GLY A 46 51.84 9.74 -23.68
C GLY A 46 51.75 11.23 -23.35
N ASN A 47 51.76 12.06 -24.36
CA ASN A 47 51.59 13.51 -24.33
C ASN A 47 51.19 13.95 -25.76
N PRO A 48 50.60 15.12 -26.00
CA PRO A 48 50.33 15.57 -27.38
C PRO A 48 51.52 15.39 -28.32
N GLY A 49 51.37 14.60 -29.40
CA GLY A 49 52.44 14.29 -30.35
C GLY A 49 53.30 13.08 -30.04
N TYR A 50 53.04 12.34 -28.95
CA TYR A 50 53.74 11.06 -28.62
C TYR A 50 52.75 9.88 -28.61
N GLU A 51 52.90 8.97 -29.58
CA GLU A 51 52.00 7.84 -29.80
C GLU A 51 52.67 6.50 -29.47
N ASN A 52 51.87 5.45 -29.34
CA ASN A 52 52.27 4.07 -29.10
C ASN A 52 52.95 3.82 -27.72
N ALA A 53 52.71 4.64 -26.72
CA ALA A 53 53.10 4.33 -25.37
C ALA A 53 52.09 3.39 -24.72
N SER A 54 52.54 2.57 -23.77
CA SER A 54 51.71 1.63 -23.06
C SER A 54 51.99 1.64 -21.57
N GLY A 55 50.93 1.68 -20.76
CA GLY A 55 51.00 1.64 -19.30
C GLY A 55 50.11 0.55 -18.72
N ALA A 56 50.63 -0.19 -17.75
CA ALA A 56 49.89 -1.25 -17.07
C ALA A 56 49.94 -1.04 -15.55
N ILE A 57 48.82 -1.32 -14.87
CA ILE A 57 48.72 -1.34 -13.41
C ILE A 57 48.05 -2.67 -13.03
N ILE A 58 48.72 -3.50 -12.17
CA ILE A 58 48.13 -4.76 -11.76
C ILE A 58 47.05 -4.53 -10.68
N SER A 59 47.36 -3.75 -9.65
CA SER A 59 46.40 -3.41 -8.59
C SER A 59 46.40 -1.90 -8.33
N MET A 60 45.24 -1.27 -8.42
CA MET A 60 45.07 0.16 -8.20
C MET A 60 44.04 0.42 -7.10
N ALA A 61 44.51 0.83 -5.93
CA ALA A 61 43.68 1.21 -4.80
C ALA A 61 43.51 2.72 -4.64
N GLY A 62 44.24 3.53 -5.41
CA GLY A 62 44.14 4.99 -5.44
C GLY A 62 45.00 5.58 -6.52
N GLY A 63 44.91 6.90 -6.73
CA GLY A 63 45.68 7.64 -7.73
C GLY A 63 45.02 7.67 -9.11
N GLN A 64 45.80 8.06 -10.14
CA GLN A 64 45.27 8.25 -11.49
C GLN A 64 46.12 7.60 -12.57
N GLN A 65 45.49 6.91 -13.52
CA GLN A 65 46.08 6.55 -14.80
C GLN A 65 45.48 7.46 -15.89
N GLN A 66 46.32 8.27 -16.53
CA GLN A 66 45.91 9.21 -17.59
C GLN A 66 46.45 8.74 -18.95
N ILE A 67 45.56 8.59 -19.93
CA ILE A 67 45.91 8.07 -21.26
C ILE A 67 45.62 9.12 -22.30
N TRP A 68 46.69 9.61 -22.94
CA TRP A 68 46.64 10.60 -24.02
C TRP A 68 46.49 9.95 -25.39
N ALA A 69 46.18 10.74 -26.40
CA ALA A 69 45.93 10.29 -27.77
C ALA A 69 47.04 9.34 -28.29
N GLY A 70 46.60 8.31 -29.02
CA GLY A 70 47.51 7.32 -29.64
C GLY A 70 48.08 6.29 -28.69
N ASN A 71 47.62 6.21 -27.43
CA ASN A 71 48.22 5.40 -26.37
C ASN A 71 47.25 4.44 -25.72
N ASN A 72 47.79 3.46 -25.02
CA ASN A 72 47.02 2.40 -24.37
C ASN A 72 47.33 2.29 -22.86
N GLY A 73 46.32 2.12 -22.06
CA GLY A 73 46.43 1.89 -20.61
C GLY A 73 45.58 0.70 -20.15
N SER A 74 46.13 -0.09 -19.23
CA SER A 74 45.39 -1.21 -18.65
C SER A 74 45.51 -1.27 -17.13
N ILE A 75 44.46 -1.74 -16.50
CA ILE A 75 44.38 -1.98 -15.04
C ILE A 75 43.77 -3.37 -14.86
N THR A 76 44.46 -4.26 -14.12
CA THR A 76 43.88 -5.59 -13.86
C THR A 76 42.81 -5.50 -12.79
N ILE A 77 43.10 -4.93 -11.63
CA ILE A 77 42.13 -4.73 -10.54
C ILE A 77 42.14 -3.28 -10.10
N MET A 78 40.98 -2.64 -10.11
CA MET A 78 40.78 -1.28 -9.58
C MET A 78 39.76 -1.33 -8.42
N SER A 79 40.20 -0.96 -7.20
CA SER A 79 39.42 -1.21 -5.99
C SER A 79 39.26 0.01 -5.07
N GLY A 80 39.84 1.14 -5.39
CA GLY A 80 39.77 2.32 -4.54
C GLY A 80 38.75 3.35 -5.02
N ALA A 81 37.89 3.86 -4.15
CA ALA A 81 36.92 4.91 -4.47
C ALA A 81 37.55 6.20 -5.06
N SER A 82 38.82 6.47 -4.76
CA SER A 82 39.58 7.59 -5.32
C SER A 82 40.42 7.23 -6.54
N ALA A 83 40.43 5.96 -6.96
CA ALA A 83 41.15 5.50 -8.12
C ALA A 83 40.45 5.93 -9.41
N MET A 84 41.22 6.44 -10.38
CA MET A 84 40.67 6.95 -11.63
C MET A 84 41.50 6.50 -12.84
N GLN A 85 40.82 6.01 -13.87
CA GLN A 85 41.38 5.87 -15.22
C GLN A 85 40.75 6.91 -16.15
N ILE A 86 41.55 7.80 -16.71
CA ILE A 86 41.11 8.90 -17.58
C ILE A 86 41.61 8.63 -19.01
N ILE A 87 40.69 8.51 -19.97
CA ILE A 87 40.98 8.07 -21.34
C ILE A 87 40.61 9.18 -22.34
N GLY A 88 41.47 9.41 -23.28
CA GLY A 88 41.15 10.24 -24.45
C GLY A 88 41.49 11.72 -24.24
N LEU A 89 42.44 12.07 -23.43
CA LEU A 89 42.98 13.40 -23.31
C LEU A 89 43.62 13.81 -24.66
N SER A 90 42.97 14.73 -25.43
CA SER A 90 43.41 15.27 -26.72
C SER A 90 43.44 14.32 -27.94
N GLY A 91 42.62 13.28 -28.04
CA GLY A 91 42.49 12.41 -29.21
C GLY A 91 42.16 10.95 -28.85
N ILE A 92 42.26 10.05 -29.83
CA ILE A 92 41.85 8.65 -29.65
C ILE A 92 42.83 7.95 -28.72
N ALA A 93 42.33 7.40 -27.60
CA ALA A 93 43.09 6.61 -26.65
C ALA A 93 42.27 5.37 -26.22
N ASN A 94 42.95 4.34 -25.76
CA ASN A 94 42.30 3.12 -25.28
C ASN A 94 42.66 2.83 -23.83
N GLY A 95 41.67 2.54 -23.02
CA GLY A 95 41.84 2.12 -21.65
C GLY A 95 41.03 0.86 -21.34
N SER A 96 41.61 -0.03 -20.56
CA SER A 96 40.93 -1.26 -20.13
C SER A 96 41.05 -1.46 -18.62
N ILE A 97 40.01 -2.03 -18.03
CA ILE A 97 39.98 -2.52 -16.66
C ILE A 97 39.44 -3.95 -16.71
N ASP A 98 40.20 -4.92 -16.17
CA ASP A 98 39.70 -6.28 -16.14
C ASP A 98 38.63 -6.44 -15.04
N THR A 99 38.92 -5.99 -13.80
CA THR A 99 37.94 -6.00 -12.72
C THR A 99 37.87 -4.64 -12.04
N LEU A 100 36.70 -4.00 -12.08
CA LEU A 100 36.40 -2.78 -11.33
C LEU A 100 35.57 -3.13 -10.09
N GLU A 101 36.26 -3.12 -8.94
CA GLU A 101 35.61 -3.31 -7.63
C GLU A 101 35.09 -1.99 -7.07
N ASP A 102 35.77 -0.88 -7.33
CA ASP A 102 35.38 0.49 -7.01
C ASP A 102 36.28 1.48 -7.74
N GLY A 103 35.84 2.73 -7.91
CA GLY A 103 36.56 3.78 -8.60
C GLY A 103 35.87 4.27 -9.88
N ILE A 104 36.59 5.05 -10.70
CA ILE A 104 36.00 5.74 -11.83
C ILE A 104 36.84 5.49 -13.12
N GLN A 105 36.22 4.98 -14.17
CA GLN A 105 36.73 5.05 -15.52
C GLN A 105 36.02 6.18 -16.29
N MET A 106 36.78 7.14 -16.79
CA MET A 106 36.28 8.34 -17.45
C MET A 106 36.81 8.41 -18.89
N ILE A 107 35.89 8.43 -19.87
CA ILE A 107 36.21 8.37 -21.30
C ILE A 107 35.80 9.69 -21.94
N GLY A 108 36.75 10.34 -22.64
CA GLY A 108 36.51 11.61 -23.34
C GLY A 108 36.43 12.82 -22.42
N TYR A 109 36.99 12.71 -21.20
CA TYR A 109 37.06 13.85 -20.29
C TYR A 109 38.15 14.81 -20.68
N ASN A 110 37.85 16.10 -20.71
CA ASN A 110 38.85 17.14 -20.89
C ASN A 110 38.50 18.39 -20.08
N ASN A 111 39.45 18.83 -19.27
CA ASN A 111 39.34 20.09 -18.52
C ASN A 111 39.54 21.33 -19.40
N ASN A 112 39.96 21.16 -20.65
CA ASN A 112 40.21 22.26 -21.58
C ASN A 112 39.24 22.16 -22.77
N PRO A 113 38.29 23.11 -22.94
CA PRO A 113 37.29 23.07 -24.01
C PRO A 113 37.89 23.15 -25.43
N SER A 114 39.18 23.47 -25.56
CA SER A 114 39.90 23.48 -26.84
C SER A 114 40.31 22.09 -27.34
N TYR A 115 40.24 21.04 -26.53
CA TYR A 115 40.59 19.70 -26.94
C TYR A 115 39.36 18.76 -26.83
N LYS A 116 38.97 18.18 -27.94
CA LYS A 116 37.92 17.13 -27.94
C LYS A 116 38.59 15.79 -27.73
N GLY A 117 38.41 15.23 -26.54
CA GLY A 117 38.89 13.88 -26.26
C GLY A 117 38.00 12.83 -26.93
N VAL A 118 38.62 11.85 -27.56
CA VAL A 118 37.98 10.65 -28.10
C VAL A 118 38.64 9.44 -27.50
N GLY A 119 37.89 8.46 -27.04
CA GLY A 119 38.50 7.30 -26.41
C GLY A 119 37.59 6.10 -26.36
N THR A 120 38.24 4.95 -26.22
CA THR A 120 37.56 3.68 -25.96
C THR A 120 37.95 3.16 -24.58
N GLY A 121 36.97 2.95 -23.72
CA GLY A 121 37.13 2.35 -22.40
C GLY A 121 36.39 1.03 -22.31
N THR A 122 37.08 0.01 -21.81
CA THR A 122 36.48 -1.33 -21.61
C THR A 122 36.59 -1.76 -20.17
N ILE A 123 35.57 -2.41 -19.65
CA ILE A 123 35.56 -3.09 -18.36
C ILE A 123 35.06 -4.50 -18.59
N ASN A 124 35.82 -5.51 -18.16
CA ASN A 124 35.38 -6.90 -18.31
C ASN A 124 34.34 -7.24 -17.21
N ILE A 125 34.67 -6.99 -15.95
CA ILE A 125 33.75 -7.21 -14.82
C ILE A 125 33.66 -5.93 -13.98
N MET A 126 32.44 -5.46 -13.74
CA MET A 126 32.17 -4.33 -12.85
C MET A 126 31.32 -4.78 -11.68
N ASN A 127 31.92 -4.79 -10.48
CA ASN A 127 31.25 -5.14 -9.24
C ASN A 127 30.73 -3.90 -8.49
N SER A 128 31.35 -2.74 -8.70
CA SER A 128 30.90 -1.43 -8.22
C SER A 128 31.62 -0.32 -8.99
N GLY A 129 31.44 0.95 -8.61
CA GLY A 129 32.11 2.09 -9.22
C GLY A 129 31.33 2.72 -10.36
N LEU A 130 32.02 3.53 -11.19
CA LEU A 130 31.42 4.36 -12.20
C LEU A 130 32.20 4.36 -13.52
N GLN A 131 31.55 4.10 -14.65
CA GLN A 131 32.07 4.39 -15.97
C GLN A 131 31.32 5.58 -16.58
N ILE A 132 32.02 6.63 -16.96
CA ILE A 132 31.48 7.79 -17.66
C ILE A 132 31.94 7.80 -19.10
N VAL A 133 30.99 7.78 -20.04
CA VAL A 133 31.24 7.75 -21.50
C VAL A 133 30.76 9.06 -22.12
N GLY A 134 31.63 9.77 -22.77
CA GLY A 134 31.35 11.07 -23.38
C GLY A 134 31.26 12.21 -22.36
N TYR A 135 31.69 13.37 -22.77
CA TYR A 135 31.56 14.59 -22.01
C TYR A 135 30.87 15.64 -22.85
N SER A 136 30.14 16.57 -22.24
CA SER A 136 29.39 17.61 -22.98
C SER A 136 30.25 18.31 -24.04
N GLY A 137 29.95 18.11 -25.33
CA GLY A 137 30.69 18.73 -26.43
C GLY A 137 30.90 17.88 -27.69
N GLY A 138 30.29 16.71 -27.79
CA GLY A 138 30.16 15.98 -29.05
C GLY A 138 31.42 15.26 -29.54
N SER A 139 32.09 14.53 -28.68
CA SER A 139 33.16 13.59 -29.05
C SER A 139 32.65 12.16 -29.12
N ALA A 140 32.96 11.40 -30.18
CA ALA A 140 32.60 9.99 -30.30
C ALA A 140 33.42 9.14 -29.33
N CYS A 141 32.92 8.95 -28.11
CA CYS A 141 33.50 8.11 -27.08
C CYS A 141 32.77 6.77 -27.01
N VAL A 142 33.52 5.69 -26.79
CA VAL A 142 32.95 4.35 -26.66
C VAL A 142 33.31 3.78 -25.31
N GLY A 143 32.30 3.38 -24.56
CA GLY A 143 32.45 2.68 -23.29
C GLY A 143 31.76 1.33 -23.34
N SER A 144 32.46 0.26 -23.01
CA SER A 144 31.86 -1.08 -22.94
C SER A 144 32.13 -1.77 -21.60
N ILE A 145 31.10 -2.40 -21.08
CA ILE A 145 31.17 -3.28 -19.90
C ILE A 145 30.63 -4.63 -20.35
N LYS A 146 31.43 -5.69 -20.15
CA LYS A 146 30.96 -7.03 -20.49
C LYS A 146 29.93 -7.52 -19.47
N THR A 147 30.28 -7.56 -18.20
CA THR A 147 29.39 -7.99 -17.12
C THR A 147 29.38 -6.93 -16.02
N MET A 148 28.20 -6.44 -15.70
CA MET A 148 27.98 -5.46 -14.64
C MET A 148 27.12 -6.09 -13.55
N ASN A 149 27.73 -6.40 -12.41
CA ASN A 149 27.05 -6.97 -11.25
C ASN A 149 26.43 -5.87 -10.36
N ASN A 150 27.07 -4.70 -10.33
CA ASN A 150 26.59 -3.50 -9.64
C ASN A 150 27.38 -2.28 -10.13
N GLY A 151 27.03 -1.07 -9.67
CA GLY A 151 27.67 0.17 -10.07
C GLY A 151 26.86 0.93 -11.12
N GLN A 152 27.53 1.85 -11.85
CA GLN A 152 26.85 2.72 -12.79
C GLN A 152 27.66 2.93 -14.07
N GLN A 153 27.01 2.79 -15.24
CA GLN A 153 27.50 3.34 -16.49
C GLN A 153 26.68 4.58 -16.85
N GLN A 154 27.34 5.70 -17.09
CA GLN A 154 26.72 6.95 -17.52
C GLN A 154 27.16 7.29 -18.93
N VAL A 155 26.23 7.34 -19.88
CA VAL A 155 26.46 7.67 -21.28
C VAL A 155 25.94 9.07 -21.55
N ASN A 156 26.86 10.02 -21.76
CA ASN A 156 26.54 11.41 -22.01
C ASN A 156 26.47 11.71 -23.52
N ASP A 157 26.20 12.98 -23.88
CA ASP A 157 26.13 13.46 -25.23
C ASP A 157 27.38 13.10 -26.06
N GLY A 158 27.18 12.54 -27.26
CA GLY A 158 28.23 12.06 -28.14
C GLY A 158 28.91 10.76 -27.70
N GLY A 159 28.50 10.17 -26.58
CA GLY A 159 29.00 8.88 -26.11
C GLY A 159 28.17 7.69 -26.62
N THR A 160 28.86 6.56 -26.83
CA THR A 160 28.20 5.26 -27.08
C THR A 160 28.57 4.30 -25.96
N GLY A 161 27.58 3.80 -25.23
CA GLY A 161 27.74 2.86 -24.14
C GLY A 161 27.15 1.50 -24.46
N THR A 162 27.85 0.43 -24.03
CA THR A 162 27.33 -0.93 -24.10
C THR A 162 27.55 -1.63 -22.76
N VAL A 163 26.53 -2.28 -22.25
CA VAL A 163 26.66 -3.25 -21.16
C VAL A 163 26.11 -4.57 -21.69
N THR A 164 26.99 -5.54 -21.96
CA THR A 164 26.52 -6.79 -22.55
C THR A 164 25.55 -7.49 -21.60
N ASP A 165 25.96 -7.66 -20.34
CA ASP A 165 25.14 -8.29 -19.29
C ASP A 165 25.03 -7.33 -18.10
N LEU A 166 23.94 -6.61 -17.99
CA LEU A 166 23.58 -5.75 -16.86
C LEU A 166 22.79 -6.57 -15.85
N LEU A 167 23.49 -7.32 -15.00
CA LEU A 167 22.87 -8.20 -14.00
C LEU A 167 22.41 -7.45 -12.76
N GLY A 168 23.08 -6.33 -12.44
CA GLY A 168 22.74 -5.41 -11.37
C GLY A 168 23.33 -4.02 -11.62
N GLY A 169 22.90 -3.04 -10.83
CA GLY A 169 23.31 -1.65 -11.03
C GLY A 169 22.53 -0.94 -12.14
N ILE A 170 23.07 0.17 -12.64
CA ILE A 170 22.31 1.12 -13.45
C ILE A 170 23.09 1.59 -14.65
N GLN A 171 22.51 1.53 -15.86
CA GLN A 171 22.96 2.26 -17.03
C GLN A 171 22.10 3.49 -17.26
N ILE A 172 22.69 4.68 -17.26
CA ILE A 172 21.99 5.95 -17.53
C ILE A 172 22.41 6.45 -18.91
N VAL A 173 21.46 6.61 -19.81
CA VAL A 173 21.66 7.18 -21.14
C VAL A 173 21.06 8.58 -21.18
N ARG A 174 21.92 9.59 -21.20
CA ARG A 174 21.53 11.00 -21.20
C ARG A 174 21.24 11.50 -22.61
N SER A 175 20.63 12.68 -22.68
CA SER A 175 20.37 13.35 -23.97
C SER A 175 21.62 13.38 -24.84
N GLY A 176 21.48 13.02 -26.12
CA GLY A 176 22.60 12.90 -27.09
C GLY A 176 23.48 11.65 -26.92
N GLY A 177 23.30 10.87 -25.87
CA GLY A 177 23.98 9.58 -25.66
C GLY A 177 23.30 8.45 -26.40
N THR A 178 24.08 7.41 -26.71
CA THR A 178 23.59 6.19 -27.37
C THR A 178 23.97 4.95 -26.56
N ALA A 179 23.02 4.07 -26.28
CA ALA A 179 23.30 2.74 -25.74
C ALA A 179 22.97 1.67 -26.78
N THR A 180 23.85 0.66 -26.90
CA THR A 180 23.70 -0.41 -27.87
C THR A 180 23.83 -1.78 -27.23
N ALA A 181 23.03 -2.75 -27.70
CA ALA A 181 23.17 -4.17 -27.37
C ALA A 181 23.28 -4.47 -25.84
N THR A 182 22.38 -3.90 -25.06
CA THR A 182 22.35 -4.11 -23.59
C THR A 182 21.32 -5.16 -23.22
N THR A 183 21.76 -6.23 -22.55
CA THR A 183 20.86 -7.20 -21.91
C THR A 183 20.69 -6.82 -20.43
N VAL A 184 19.47 -6.49 -20.02
CA VAL A 184 19.13 -6.05 -18.67
C VAL A 184 18.51 -7.20 -17.92
N GLY A 185 19.25 -7.79 -17.00
CA GLY A 185 18.81 -8.88 -16.12
C GLY A 185 18.00 -8.37 -14.95
N SER A 186 17.43 -9.26 -14.15
CA SER A 186 16.46 -8.98 -13.10
C SER A 186 16.90 -7.99 -12.00
N GLY A 187 18.22 -7.83 -11.79
CA GLY A 187 18.78 -6.82 -10.87
C GLY A 187 19.23 -5.53 -11.55
N GLY A 188 19.20 -5.49 -12.87
CA GLY A 188 19.68 -4.37 -13.68
C GLY A 188 18.58 -3.36 -14.05
N MET A 189 19.00 -2.12 -14.26
CA MET A 189 18.11 -1.04 -14.65
C MET A 189 18.76 -0.15 -15.70
N GLN A 190 18.01 0.16 -16.76
CA GLN A 190 18.40 1.15 -17.75
C GLN A 190 17.50 2.38 -17.63
N TYR A 191 18.09 3.57 -17.48
CA TYR A 191 17.39 4.87 -17.50
C TYR A 191 17.68 5.60 -18.80
N ILE A 192 16.63 6.15 -19.42
CA ILE A 192 16.75 6.95 -20.64
C ILE A 192 16.25 8.36 -20.35
N GLU A 193 17.04 9.35 -20.70
CA GLU A 193 16.61 10.75 -20.76
C GLU A 193 16.09 11.11 -22.16
N ALA A 194 15.29 12.17 -22.27
CA ALA A 194 14.81 12.67 -23.55
C ALA A 194 15.97 13.01 -24.51
N GLY A 195 15.85 12.61 -25.77
CA GLY A 195 16.89 12.78 -26.79
C GLY A 195 18.01 11.73 -26.73
N ALA A 196 17.93 10.76 -25.84
CA ALA A 196 18.82 9.59 -25.85
C ALA A 196 18.34 8.55 -26.87
N VAL A 197 19.27 7.73 -27.34
CA VAL A 197 19.00 6.64 -28.29
C VAL A 197 19.41 5.30 -27.67
N ILE A 198 18.52 4.32 -27.74
CA ILE A 198 18.88 2.93 -27.42
C ILE A 198 18.63 2.02 -28.62
N SER A 199 19.42 0.96 -28.75
CA SER A 199 19.35 0.02 -29.85
C SER A 199 19.71 -1.38 -29.41
N GLY A 200 18.84 -2.36 -29.70
CA GLY A 200 19.07 -3.75 -29.35
C GLY A 200 19.02 -4.04 -27.85
N THR A 201 18.24 -3.28 -27.09
CA THR A 201 18.02 -3.54 -25.67
C THR A 201 17.13 -4.78 -25.49
N VAL A 202 17.55 -5.68 -24.61
CA VAL A 202 16.81 -6.86 -24.19
C VAL A 202 16.56 -6.76 -22.69
N LEU A 203 15.31 -6.71 -22.28
CA LEU A 203 14.91 -6.78 -20.88
C LEU A 203 14.66 -8.25 -20.53
N ASP A 204 15.63 -8.89 -19.90
CA ASP A 204 15.53 -10.28 -19.42
C ASP A 204 15.27 -10.30 -17.91
N GLY A 205 14.05 -9.96 -17.54
CA GLY A 205 13.63 -9.74 -16.16
C GLY A 205 14.03 -8.38 -15.56
N GLY A 206 14.83 -7.58 -16.25
CA GLY A 206 15.26 -6.26 -15.83
C GLY A 206 14.30 -5.14 -16.20
N SER A 207 14.68 -3.89 -15.93
CA SER A 207 13.80 -2.73 -16.15
C SER A 207 14.41 -1.65 -17.06
N LEU A 208 13.57 -1.08 -17.90
CA LEU A 208 13.80 0.14 -18.65
C LEU A 208 12.87 1.22 -18.12
N ARG A 209 13.43 2.38 -17.75
CA ARG A 209 12.66 3.53 -17.29
C ARG A 209 12.94 4.77 -18.13
N LEU A 210 11.89 5.50 -18.43
CA LEU A 210 12.01 6.84 -18.96
C LEU A 210 12.19 7.85 -17.82
N ARG A 211 13.26 8.65 -17.90
CA ARG A 211 13.48 9.73 -16.94
C ARG A 211 12.80 10.99 -17.41
N GLN A 212 11.95 11.55 -16.58
CA GLN A 212 11.13 12.70 -16.93
C GLN A 212 11.87 13.88 -17.52
N THR A 213 11.39 14.29 -18.65
CA THR A 213 11.46 15.66 -19.19
C THR A 213 10.34 15.80 -20.22
N ASP A 214 9.93 17.00 -20.56
CA ASP A 214 8.76 17.37 -21.39
C ASP A 214 8.81 16.91 -22.85
N SER A 215 9.32 15.73 -23.18
CA SER A 215 9.62 15.39 -24.57
C SER A 215 9.25 13.97 -24.96
N ALA A 216 8.94 13.78 -26.23
CA ALA A 216 8.81 12.47 -26.85
C ALA A 216 10.16 11.75 -26.90
N TYR A 217 10.16 10.46 -26.62
CA TYR A 217 11.33 9.60 -26.73
C TYR A 217 11.25 8.78 -28.00
N THR A 218 12.36 8.70 -28.72
CA THR A 218 12.47 7.84 -29.89
C THR A 218 13.54 6.79 -29.65
N LEU A 219 13.17 5.53 -29.69
CA LEU A 219 14.08 4.41 -29.68
C LEU A 219 14.26 3.92 -31.12
N ALA A 220 15.45 4.04 -31.64
CA ALA A 220 15.71 3.84 -33.06
C ALA A 220 15.57 2.41 -33.57
N ASN A 221 15.48 1.40 -32.70
CA ASN A 221 15.48 -0.01 -33.10
C ASN A 221 14.60 -0.89 -32.20
N THR A 222 14.86 -2.19 -32.23
CA THR A 222 14.11 -3.21 -31.53
C THR A 222 14.30 -3.12 -30.01
N LEU A 223 13.20 -3.11 -29.27
CA LEU A 223 13.14 -3.43 -27.84
C LEU A 223 12.59 -4.85 -27.69
N THR A 224 13.33 -5.71 -26.99
CA THR A 224 12.88 -7.07 -26.66
C THR A 224 12.56 -7.14 -25.17
N ILE A 225 11.38 -7.63 -24.82
CA ILE A 225 10.96 -7.76 -23.41
C ILE A 225 10.64 -9.24 -23.13
N ASN A 226 11.47 -9.86 -22.29
CA ASN A 226 11.29 -11.21 -21.78
C ASN A 226 11.10 -11.13 -20.27
N ASN A 227 9.87 -11.11 -19.80
CA ASN A 227 9.51 -10.96 -18.39
C ASN A 227 10.13 -9.71 -17.71
N GLY A 228 10.43 -8.67 -18.48
CA GLY A 228 11.00 -7.42 -18.01
C GLY A 228 9.93 -6.34 -17.76
N VAL A 229 10.40 -5.16 -17.36
CA VAL A 229 9.56 -4.00 -17.03
C VAL A 229 9.90 -2.83 -17.94
N LEU A 230 8.90 -2.29 -18.60
CA LEU A 230 8.94 -0.99 -19.28
C LEU A 230 8.13 0.02 -18.45
N ASP A 231 8.80 1.03 -17.91
CA ASP A 231 8.20 2.01 -17.00
C ASP A 231 8.25 3.41 -17.62
N LEU A 232 7.08 3.91 -18.07
CA LEU A 232 6.89 5.25 -18.58
C LEU A 232 6.46 6.22 -17.48
N THR A 233 6.07 5.72 -16.30
CA THR A 233 5.60 6.57 -15.22
C THR A 233 6.70 7.51 -14.74
N ASN A 234 6.29 8.62 -14.14
CA ASN A 234 7.18 9.70 -13.70
C ASN A 234 8.25 9.33 -12.66
N GLY A 235 8.86 8.15 -12.79
CA GLY A 235 9.89 7.66 -11.87
C GLY A 235 9.33 7.19 -10.53
N ALA A 236 8.01 7.22 -10.39
CA ALA A 236 7.36 6.76 -9.18
C ALA A 236 7.12 5.24 -9.21
N GLY A 237 7.16 4.60 -10.39
CA GLY A 237 6.60 3.27 -10.51
C GLY A 237 5.21 3.25 -9.86
N ILE A 238 4.79 2.13 -9.31
CA ILE A 238 3.67 2.12 -8.37
C ILE A 238 4.20 2.47 -6.95
N MET A 239 4.98 3.54 -6.81
CA MET A 239 5.48 3.96 -5.51
C MET A 239 4.67 5.12 -4.93
N PRO A 240 4.10 4.96 -3.71
CA PRO A 240 3.04 5.82 -3.19
C PRO A 240 3.43 7.24 -2.76
N ASN A 241 4.68 7.67 -2.83
CA ASN A 241 5.13 8.86 -2.08
C ASN A 241 5.78 10.00 -2.88
N LEU A 242 5.82 9.98 -4.21
CA LEU A 242 6.43 11.05 -5.01
C LEU A 242 5.49 11.48 -6.15
N ARG A 243 4.55 12.37 -5.84
CA ARG A 243 3.67 12.95 -6.85
C ARG A 243 4.14 14.32 -7.28
N VAL A 244 4.90 14.30 -8.34
CA VAL A 244 5.03 15.45 -9.24
C VAL A 244 3.87 15.36 -10.23
N ALA A 245 3.30 16.48 -10.66
CA ALA A 245 2.29 16.49 -11.72
C ALA A 245 2.82 15.69 -12.93
N PRO A 246 2.06 14.72 -13.47
CA PRO A 246 2.58 13.82 -14.49
C PRO A 246 2.92 14.59 -15.75
N VAL A 247 4.10 14.32 -16.29
CA VAL A 247 4.46 14.68 -17.65
C VAL A 247 4.29 13.42 -18.49
N TYR A 248 3.28 13.38 -19.33
CA TYR A 248 3.00 12.20 -20.14
C TYR A 248 4.08 11.97 -21.19
N GLN A 249 4.54 10.73 -21.29
CA GLN A 249 5.64 10.32 -22.15
C GLN A 249 5.10 9.69 -23.44
N MET A 250 5.79 9.95 -24.56
CA MET A 250 5.53 9.29 -25.83
C MET A 250 6.76 8.49 -26.25
N LEU A 251 6.67 7.16 -26.18
CA LEU A 251 7.74 6.24 -26.58
C LEU A 251 7.50 5.74 -28.00
N THR A 252 8.43 6.01 -28.90
CA THR A 252 8.39 5.49 -30.29
C THR A 252 9.44 4.40 -30.48
N LEU A 253 9.01 3.22 -30.90
CA LEU A 253 9.81 2.05 -31.19
C LEU A 253 9.70 1.69 -32.68
N ASN A 254 10.78 1.19 -33.26
CA ASN A 254 10.65 0.50 -34.55
C ASN A 254 9.97 -0.87 -34.35
N ASP A 255 10.50 -1.68 -33.44
CA ASP A 255 9.95 -3.02 -33.16
C ASP A 255 9.83 -3.25 -31.66
N LEU A 256 8.76 -3.95 -31.25
CA LEU A 256 8.59 -4.51 -29.93
C LEU A 256 8.47 -6.04 -30.05
N GLN A 257 9.36 -6.77 -29.40
CA GLN A 257 9.47 -8.22 -29.48
C GLN A 257 9.61 -8.85 -28.09
N GLY A 258 9.55 -10.18 -28.04
CA GLY A 258 9.82 -10.98 -26.85
C GLY A 258 8.65 -11.84 -26.44
N THR A 259 8.75 -12.41 -25.24
CA THR A 259 7.69 -13.25 -24.66
C THR A 259 6.61 -12.42 -23.96
N GLY A 260 6.89 -11.14 -23.69
CA GLY A 260 6.04 -10.22 -22.95
C GLY A 260 6.68 -9.75 -21.65
N GLY A 261 5.98 -8.88 -20.93
CA GLY A 261 6.41 -8.30 -19.66
C GLY A 261 5.43 -7.27 -19.18
N ASN A 262 5.85 -6.43 -18.23
CA ASN A 262 5.01 -5.44 -17.59
C ASN A 262 5.28 -4.04 -18.15
N ILE A 263 4.23 -3.31 -18.47
CA ILE A 263 4.27 -1.92 -18.93
C ILE A 263 3.51 -1.07 -17.91
N TYR A 264 4.17 -0.04 -17.37
CA TYR A 264 3.58 0.93 -16.46
C TYR A 264 3.40 2.27 -17.15
N MET A 265 2.20 2.84 -17.08
CA MET A 265 1.81 4.06 -17.76
C MET A 265 1.04 4.99 -16.83
N ASP A 266 1.35 6.30 -16.87
CA ASP A 266 0.52 7.34 -16.27
C ASP A 266 -0.63 7.69 -17.21
N THR A 267 -1.84 7.80 -16.68
CA THR A 267 -3.04 8.16 -17.45
C THR A 267 -3.91 9.15 -16.70
N ASP A 268 -4.67 9.94 -17.42
CA ASP A 268 -5.81 10.73 -16.95
C ASP A 268 -6.95 10.51 -17.94
N LEU A 269 -7.74 9.47 -17.68
CA LEU A 269 -8.81 9.06 -18.59
C LEU A 269 -9.93 10.10 -18.66
N ALA A 270 -10.19 10.85 -17.59
CA ALA A 270 -11.19 11.91 -17.57
C ALA A 270 -10.84 13.06 -18.51
N ASN A 271 -9.54 13.41 -18.62
CA ASN A 271 -9.03 14.46 -19.49
C ASN A 271 -8.51 13.94 -20.84
N ASN A 272 -8.60 12.63 -21.07
CA ASN A 272 -8.14 11.96 -22.30
C ASN A 272 -6.65 12.22 -22.60
N THR A 273 -5.80 12.21 -21.57
CA THR A 273 -4.35 12.39 -21.65
C THR A 273 -3.64 11.23 -20.94
N GLY A 274 -2.45 10.86 -21.42
CA GLY A 274 -1.68 9.76 -20.82
C GLY A 274 -0.43 9.44 -21.60
N ASP A 275 0.38 8.56 -21.04
CA ASP A 275 1.53 7.99 -21.72
C ASP A 275 1.11 7.22 -22.96
N GLN A 276 1.98 7.18 -23.96
CA GLN A 276 1.71 6.53 -25.25
C GLN A 276 2.92 5.75 -25.75
N ILE A 277 2.66 4.59 -26.34
CA ILE A 277 3.65 3.79 -27.06
C ILE A 277 3.26 3.71 -28.53
N ILE A 278 4.21 3.99 -29.42
CA ILE A 278 4.06 3.84 -30.87
C ILE A 278 5.05 2.79 -31.34
N VAL A 279 4.56 1.75 -32.00
CA VAL A 279 5.38 0.69 -32.62
C VAL A 279 5.22 0.79 -34.13
N ASN A 280 6.26 1.26 -34.81
CA ASN A 280 6.21 1.59 -36.23
C ASN A 280 6.30 0.38 -37.18
N SER A 281 6.86 -0.74 -36.73
CA SER A 281 7.03 -1.92 -37.60
C SER A 281 5.68 -2.50 -38.00
N THR A 282 5.56 -2.82 -39.27
CA THR A 282 4.38 -3.50 -39.83
C THR A 282 4.54 -5.03 -39.89
N ASN A 283 5.75 -5.54 -39.67
CA ASN A 283 6.10 -6.94 -39.96
C ASN A 283 6.51 -7.76 -38.74
N ILE A 284 6.99 -7.12 -37.69
CA ILE A 284 7.54 -7.76 -36.50
C ILE A 284 6.82 -7.25 -35.27
N GLY A 285 6.36 -8.16 -34.45
CA GLY A 285 5.73 -7.89 -33.18
C GLY A 285 5.35 -9.23 -32.56
N THR A 286 5.83 -9.50 -31.36
CA THR A 286 5.49 -10.70 -30.62
C THR A 286 5.34 -10.40 -29.14
N GLY A 287 4.52 -11.18 -28.45
CA GLY A 287 4.35 -11.12 -27.01
C GLY A 287 2.97 -10.69 -26.57
N THR A 288 2.71 -10.95 -25.31
CA THR A 288 1.55 -10.44 -24.56
C THR A 288 2.08 -9.64 -23.39
N TYR A 289 1.65 -8.40 -23.27
CA TYR A 289 2.16 -7.43 -22.33
C TYR A 289 1.08 -7.07 -21.30
N ALA A 290 1.44 -7.12 -20.04
CA ALA A 290 0.61 -6.68 -18.93
C ALA A 290 0.71 -5.16 -18.78
N VAL A 291 -0.39 -4.45 -18.94
CA VAL A 291 -0.44 -2.99 -18.83
C VAL A 291 -1.04 -2.57 -17.50
N TYR A 292 -0.25 -1.86 -16.72
CA TYR A 292 -0.64 -1.25 -15.46
C TYR A 292 -0.80 0.25 -15.68
N VAL A 293 -1.95 0.80 -15.28
CA VAL A 293 -2.17 2.24 -15.38
C VAL A 293 -2.16 2.88 -14.00
N ASN A 294 -1.47 4.01 -13.89
CA ASN A 294 -1.53 4.90 -12.77
C ASN A 294 -2.43 6.07 -13.16
N ASP A 295 -3.74 5.92 -12.91
CA ASP A 295 -4.74 6.90 -13.31
C ASP A 295 -4.70 8.14 -12.42
N GLN A 296 -4.58 9.31 -13.02
CA GLN A 296 -4.55 10.62 -12.37
C GLN A 296 -5.90 11.33 -12.41
N SER A 297 -6.93 10.68 -12.93
CA SER A 297 -8.27 11.26 -13.05
C SER A 297 -8.82 11.66 -11.69
N ILE A 298 -9.29 12.91 -11.61
CA ILE A 298 -9.88 13.49 -10.40
C ILE A 298 -11.39 13.17 -10.41
N VAL A 299 -11.76 11.92 -10.24
CA VAL A 299 -13.17 11.52 -10.18
C VAL A 299 -13.39 10.52 -9.05
N SER A 300 -14.51 10.71 -8.35
CA SER A 300 -14.93 9.82 -7.24
C SER A 300 -15.69 8.58 -7.69
N ASP A 301 -15.89 8.39 -9.00
CA ASP A 301 -16.70 7.31 -9.53
C ASP A 301 -15.97 5.97 -9.46
N THR A 302 -16.71 4.92 -9.16
CA THR A 302 -16.18 3.55 -9.12
C THR A 302 -15.90 2.99 -10.52
N GLU A 303 -16.46 3.60 -11.54
CA GLU A 303 -16.20 3.29 -12.93
C GLU A 303 -15.99 4.57 -13.73
N LEU A 304 -14.86 4.67 -14.41
CA LEU A 304 -14.54 5.76 -15.32
C LEU A 304 -14.49 5.23 -16.75
N THR A 305 -15.21 5.85 -17.65
CA THR A 305 -15.24 5.50 -19.07
C THR A 305 -14.64 6.61 -19.93
N GLY A 306 -13.95 6.24 -21.00
CA GLY A 306 -13.33 7.19 -21.92
C GLY A 306 -12.82 6.50 -23.19
N ARG A 307 -11.96 7.18 -23.93
CA ARG A 307 -11.29 6.63 -25.11
C ARG A 307 -9.91 7.24 -25.27
N LEU A 308 -8.96 6.77 -24.44
CA LEU A 308 -7.57 7.23 -24.46
C LEU A 308 -6.70 6.26 -25.25
N LEU A 309 -6.06 6.71 -26.31
CA LEU A 309 -5.09 5.92 -27.05
C LEU A 309 -3.82 5.73 -26.22
N LEU A 310 -3.52 4.47 -25.87
CA LEU A 310 -2.30 4.12 -25.13
C LEU A 310 -1.22 3.55 -26.07
N ILE A 311 -1.62 2.69 -27.02
CA ILE A 311 -0.65 1.98 -27.84
C ILE A 311 -1.12 1.99 -29.31
N ASP A 312 -0.24 2.47 -30.19
CA ASP A 312 -0.39 2.39 -31.64
C ASP A 312 0.57 1.32 -32.19
N ASP A 313 0.04 0.12 -32.40
CA ASP A 313 0.80 -1.05 -32.87
C ASP A 313 0.59 -1.25 -34.37
N GLN A 314 1.43 -0.65 -35.19
CA GLN A 314 1.32 -0.76 -36.66
C GLN A 314 1.50 -2.20 -37.16
N SER A 315 2.09 -3.10 -36.37
CA SER A 315 2.18 -4.54 -36.71
C SER A 315 0.84 -5.25 -36.61
N GLY A 316 -0.03 -4.81 -35.71
CA GLY A 316 -1.30 -5.45 -35.35
C GLY A 316 -1.14 -6.82 -34.67
N ARG A 317 0.09 -7.23 -34.31
CA ARG A 317 0.44 -8.57 -33.80
C ARG A 317 0.63 -8.63 -32.29
N LEU A 318 0.79 -7.49 -31.65
CA LEU A 318 0.98 -7.41 -30.20
C LEU A 318 -0.33 -7.57 -29.46
N ASN A 319 -0.26 -8.16 -28.28
CA ASN A 319 -1.38 -8.28 -27.36
C ASN A 319 -1.08 -7.52 -26.08
N PHE A 320 -2.08 -6.81 -25.57
CA PHE A 320 -2.00 -6.05 -24.34
C PHE A 320 -3.18 -6.37 -23.44
N GLU A 321 -2.91 -6.59 -22.17
CA GLU A 321 -3.92 -6.94 -21.15
C GLU A 321 -3.82 -5.95 -20.00
N GLY A 322 -4.94 -5.34 -19.64
CA GLY A 322 -5.02 -4.45 -18.49
C GLY A 322 -4.98 -5.23 -17.19
N ILE A 323 -4.09 -4.87 -16.29
CA ILE A 323 -3.88 -5.57 -15.03
C ILE A 323 -4.25 -4.67 -13.86
N THR A 324 -5.00 -5.26 -12.91
CA THR A 324 -5.35 -4.59 -11.66
C THR A 324 -4.11 -4.13 -10.91
N ALA A 325 -4.06 -2.87 -10.55
CA ALA A 325 -2.99 -2.28 -9.77
C ALA A 325 -3.53 -1.56 -8.53
N ASN A 326 -2.76 -1.61 -7.46
CA ASN A 326 -2.95 -0.82 -6.26
C ASN A 326 -1.72 0.11 -6.12
N ASN A 327 -1.97 1.41 -6.10
CA ASN A 327 -0.93 2.42 -5.99
C ASN A 327 -0.66 2.89 -4.54
N GLY A 328 -1.16 2.15 -3.55
CA GLY A 328 -1.06 2.49 -2.12
C GLY A 328 -2.15 3.42 -1.61
N GLY A 329 -3.10 3.80 -2.47
CA GLY A 329 -4.31 4.55 -2.11
C GLY A 329 -5.47 3.65 -1.68
N LEU A 330 -6.69 4.14 -1.88
CA LEU A 330 -7.91 3.46 -1.43
C LEU A 330 -8.40 2.37 -2.38
N TRP A 331 -7.94 2.37 -3.64
CA TRP A 331 -8.53 1.59 -4.72
C TRP A 331 -7.56 0.58 -5.34
N ASP A 332 -8.10 -0.55 -5.72
CA ASP A 332 -7.57 -1.39 -6.78
C ASP A 332 -8.20 -0.93 -8.10
N ALA A 333 -7.36 -0.47 -9.04
CA ALA A 333 -7.78 0.02 -10.34
C ALA A 333 -7.53 -1.04 -11.42
N THR A 334 -8.55 -1.42 -12.16
CA THR A 334 -8.48 -2.40 -13.25
C THR A 334 -8.72 -1.68 -14.58
N PRO A 335 -7.69 -1.49 -15.40
CA PRO A 335 -7.86 -0.91 -16.73
C PRO A 335 -8.48 -1.92 -17.69
N VAL A 336 -9.40 -1.46 -18.53
CA VAL A 336 -9.99 -2.24 -19.61
C VAL A 336 -9.50 -1.67 -20.94
N LEU A 337 -8.73 -2.48 -21.66
CA LEU A 337 -8.16 -2.13 -22.96
C LEU A 337 -9.02 -2.71 -24.09
N ASN A 338 -9.34 -1.87 -25.07
CA ASN A 338 -10.03 -2.27 -26.29
C ASN A 338 -9.14 -2.09 -27.51
N LYS A 339 -9.03 -3.14 -28.33
CA LYS A 339 -8.33 -3.09 -29.61
C LYS A 339 -9.26 -2.64 -30.72
N GLU A 340 -8.88 -1.58 -31.42
CA GLU A 340 -9.54 -1.09 -32.64
C GLU A 340 -8.52 -1.09 -33.77
N THR A 341 -8.64 -2.01 -34.73
CA THR A 341 -7.65 -2.26 -35.79
C THR A 341 -6.27 -2.57 -35.18
N ASN A 342 -5.33 -1.63 -35.21
CA ASN A 342 -3.97 -1.74 -34.71
C ASN A 342 -3.73 -0.83 -33.49
N GLN A 343 -4.76 -0.26 -32.93
CA GLN A 343 -4.69 0.67 -31.81
C GLN A 343 -5.35 0.11 -30.57
N TRP A 344 -4.73 0.32 -29.41
CA TRP A 344 -5.24 -0.09 -28.13
C TRP A 344 -5.60 1.13 -27.30
N TYR A 345 -6.87 1.18 -26.92
CA TYR A 345 -7.45 2.27 -26.15
C TYR A 345 -7.77 1.84 -24.74
N LEU A 346 -7.43 2.67 -23.77
CA LEU A 346 -8.02 2.58 -22.44
C LEU A 346 -9.46 3.09 -22.55
N SER A 347 -10.39 2.17 -22.46
CA SER A 347 -11.83 2.45 -22.60
C SER A 347 -12.55 2.62 -21.28
N ARG A 348 -12.00 2.03 -20.22
CA ARG A 348 -12.61 2.04 -18.91
C ARG A 348 -11.57 1.73 -17.83
N ILE A 349 -11.76 2.32 -16.65
CA ILE A 349 -11.09 1.94 -15.42
C ILE A 349 -12.16 1.58 -14.39
N VAL A 350 -12.11 0.36 -13.86
CA VAL A 350 -12.99 -0.11 -12.79
C VAL A 350 -12.21 0.00 -11.48
N LYS A 351 -12.75 0.77 -10.53
CA LYS A 351 -12.16 0.96 -9.21
C LYS A 351 -12.94 0.13 -8.19
N THR A 352 -12.25 -0.70 -7.44
CA THR A 352 -12.80 -1.43 -6.30
C THR A 352 -11.99 -1.10 -5.06
N ALA A 353 -12.67 -0.92 -3.92
CA ALA A 353 -11.95 -0.71 -2.66
C ALA A 353 -10.94 -1.85 -2.46
N ASN A 354 -9.69 -1.49 -2.20
CA ASN A 354 -8.65 -2.49 -1.95
C ASN A 354 -8.86 -3.20 -0.59
N ASN A 355 -8.07 -4.22 -0.32
CA ASN A 355 -8.24 -5.03 0.87
C ASN A 355 -8.04 -4.27 2.18
N ASP A 356 -7.12 -3.30 2.22
CA ASP A 356 -6.90 -2.45 3.39
C ASP A 356 -8.07 -1.48 3.60
N THR A 357 -8.57 -0.88 2.52
CA THR A 357 -9.74 0.00 2.55
C THR A 357 -11.01 -0.72 2.98
N LYS A 358 -11.24 -1.96 2.52
CA LYS A 358 -12.39 -2.76 2.97
C LYS A 358 -12.41 -2.97 4.47
N VAL A 359 -11.25 -3.07 5.11
CA VAL A 359 -11.17 -3.19 6.57
C VAL A 359 -11.71 -1.93 7.26
N LEU A 360 -11.39 -0.73 6.72
CA LEU A 360 -11.92 0.54 7.24
C LEU A 360 -13.46 0.60 7.11
N LEU A 361 -14.01 0.11 6.01
CA LEU A 361 -15.46 0.06 5.77
C LEU A 361 -16.16 -0.91 6.74
N PHE A 362 -15.65 -2.14 6.83
CA PHE A 362 -16.24 -3.19 7.67
C PHE A 362 -16.12 -2.89 9.18
N ASP A 363 -15.07 -2.21 9.61
CA ASP A 363 -14.89 -1.83 11.01
C ASP A 363 -15.94 -0.82 11.46
N ALA A 364 -16.29 0.12 10.61
CA ALA A 364 -17.36 1.06 10.88
C ALA A 364 -18.73 0.36 11.09
N GLU A 365 -19.02 -0.68 10.30
CA GLU A 365 -20.23 -1.50 10.47
C GLU A 365 -20.15 -2.37 11.73
N ASN A 366 -18.98 -2.98 12.02
CA ASN A 366 -18.76 -3.79 13.22
C ASN A 366 -19.03 -3.00 14.51
N SER A 367 -18.58 -1.75 14.58
CA SER A 367 -18.81 -0.87 15.73
C SER A 367 -20.30 -0.58 15.93
N TYR A 368 -21.06 -0.35 14.85
CA TYR A 368 -22.52 -0.23 14.93
C TYR A 368 -23.17 -1.53 15.39
N ALA A 369 -22.76 -2.67 14.83
CA ALA A 369 -23.28 -3.97 15.20
C ALA A 369 -23.05 -4.28 16.69
N MET A 370 -21.88 -3.92 17.23
CA MET A 370 -21.59 -4.04 18.65
C MET A 370 -22.52 -3.15 19.50
N TRP A 371 -22.72 -1.89 19.12
CA TRP A 371 -23.65 -1.00 19.80
C TRP A 371 -25.07 -1.57 19.80
N ARG A 372 -25.59 -2.01 18.65
CA ARG A 372 -26.92 -2.62 18.48
C ARG A 372 -27.09 -3.86 19.36
N ASN A 373 -26.09 -4.73 19.44
CA ASN A 373 -26.13 -5.95 20.25
C ASN A 373 -25.97 -5.70 21.76
N THR A 374 -25.46 -4.54 22.16
CA THR A 374 -25.36 -4.12 23.57
C THR A 374 -26.52 -3.22 24.01
N ALA A 375 -27.34 -2.73 23.08
CA ALA A 375 -28.62 -2.10 23.40
C ALA A 375 -29.59 -3.20 23.83
N ASP A 376 -29.98 -3.19 25.10
CA ASP A 376 -30.73 -4.28 25.69
C ASP A 376 -32.10 -3.86 26.23
N SER A 377 -32.97 -4.84 26.47
CA SER A 377 -34.19 -4.66 27.23
C SER A 377 -33.87 -4.64 28.73
N LEU A 378 -34.63 -3.93 29.50
CA LEU A 378 -34.51 -3.89 30.94
C LEU A 378 -34.73 -5.28 31.60
N ARG A 379 -35.55 -6.13 30.97
CA ARG A 379 -35.76 -7.50 31.42
C ARG A 379 -34.47 -8.31 31.45
N SER A 380 -33.65 -8.20 30.40
CA SER A 380 -32.33 -8.82 30.39
C SER A 380 -31.40 -8.29 31.47
N ARG A 381 -31.72 -7.11 32.01
CA ARG A 381 -30.93 -6.42 33.03
C ARG A 381 -31.43 -6.71 34.44
N LEU A 382 -32.74 -6.75 34.63
CA LEU A 382 -33.39 -6.80 35.94
C LEU A 382 -34.30 -8.01 36.13
N GLY A 383 -34.29 -8.98 35.24
CA GLY A 383 -34.97 -10.28 35.18
C GLY A 383 -36.19 -10.56 36.09
N GLU A 384 -36.22 -9.93 37.21
CA GLU A 384 -36.99 -10.29 38.35
C GLU A 384 -37.98 -9.23 38.87
N LEU A 385 -37.79 -7.96 38.51
CA LEU A 385 -38.58 -6.87 39.10
C LEU A 385 -40.09 -6.96 38.83
N HIS A 386 -40.52 -7.81 37.94
CA HIS A 386 -41.94 -7.96 37.58
C HIS A 386 -42.70 -8.95 38.45
N GLY A 387 -42.02 -9.68 39.31
CA GLY A 387 -42.63 -10.83 40.05
C GLY A 387 -42.71 -10.69 41.54
N SER A 388 -42.08 -9.74 42.20
CA SER A 388 -41.96 -9.74 43.65
C SER A 388 -42.55 -8.47 44.30
N ALA A 389 -43.40 -8.67 45.26
CA ALA A 389 -44.15 -7.63 45.99
C ALA A 389 -43.39 -6.98 47.16
N GLU A 390 -42.25 -7.53 47.52
CA GLU A 390 -41.46 -7.09 48.70
C GLU A 390 -40.00 -6.94 48.28
N HIS A 391 -39.62 -5.75 47.79
CA HIS A 391 -38.22 -5.54 47.47
C HIS A 391 -37.69 -4.25 48.06
N ASP A 392 -36.56 -4.41 48.68
CA ASP A 392 -35.68 -3.38 49.14
C ASP A 392 -34.74 -2.93 48.02
N ASN A 393 -33.94 -1.90 48.27
CA ASN A 393 -32.90 -1.43 47.37
C ASN A 393 -31.98 -2.59 46.95
N GLY A 394 -31.44 -2.53 45.78
CA GLY A 394 -30.59 -3.64 45.27
C GLY A 394 -29.35 -3.21 44.56
N ILE A 395 -28.32 -4.03 44.67
CA ILE A 395 -27.13 -3.96 43.81
C ILE A 395 -27.18 -5.17 42.89
N TRP A 396 -26.86 -4.94 41.62
CA TRP A 396 -26.81 -6.00 40.64
C TRP A 396 -25.56 -5.93 39.76
N ALA A 397 -25.10 -7.08 39.32
CA ALA A 397 -24.04 -7.23 38.35
C ALA A 397 -24.49 -8.16 37.23
N ARG A 398 -24.08 -7.86 36.02
CA ARG A 398 -24.42 -8.64 34.83
C ARG A 398 -23.25 -8.74 33.89
N THR A 399 -23.12 -9.88 33.23
CA THR A 399 -22.26 -10.08 32.07
C THR A 399 -23.09 -10.55 30.89
N GLN A 400 -22.74 -10.08 29.72
CA GLN A 400 -23.28 -10.53 28.43
C GLN A 400 -22.13 -10.77 27.48
N THR A 401 -22.16 -11.92 26.79
CA THR A 401 -21.20 -12.22 25.73
C THR A 401 -21.93 -12.70 24.49
N GLY A 402 -21.40 -12.43 23.32
CA GLY A 402 -22.05 -12.85 22.09
C GLY A 402 -21.17 -12.78 20.85
N ARG A 403 -21.70 -13.36 19.79
CA ARG A 403 -21.15 -13.31 18.44
C ARG A 403 -22.19 -12.81 17.44
N PHE A 404 -21.72 -12.03 16.51
CA PHE A 404 -22.50 -11.54 15.38
C PHE A 404 -21.67 -11.55 14.10
N SER A 405 -22.33 -11.39 12.95
CA SER A 405 -21.65 -11.25 11.67
C SER A 405 -22.45 -10.33 10.76
N GLY A 406 -21.77 -9.64 9.89
CA GLY A 406 -22.31 -8.89 8.76
C GLY A 406 -21.63 -9.28 7.47
N SER A 407 -21.73 -8.42 6.46
CA SER A 407 -21.07 -8.61 5.18
C SER A 407 -19.58 -8.36 5.31
N GLY A 408 -18.77 -9.40 5.19
CA GLY A 408 -17.30 -9.30 5.21
C GLY A 408 -16.65 -9.25 6.59
N TYR A 409 -17.41 -9.42 7.68
CA TYR A 409 -16.85 -9.46 9.03
C TYR A 409 -17.56 -10.41 9.98
N GLU A 410 -16.83 -10.83 11.00
CA GLU A 410 -17.34 -11.50 12.20
C GLU A 410 -16.95 -10.70 13.43
N GLY A 411 -17.92 -10.48 14.33
CA GLY A 411 -17.74 -9.78 15.58
C GLY A 411 -18.06 -10.64 16.80
N ARG A 412 -17.40 -10.33 17.89
CA ARG A 412 -17.74 -10.84 19.22
C ARG A 412 -17.60 -9.72 20.24
N TYR A 413 -18.37 -9.80 21.30
CA TYR A 413 -18.35 -8.82 22.36
C TYR A 413 -18.57 -9.44 23.74
N ASN A 414 -18.06 -8.75 24.75
CA ASN A 414 -18.38 -8.93 26.15
C ASN A 414 -18.86 -7.59 26.71
N LEU A 415 -19.88 -7.62 27.53
CA LEU A 415 -20.42 -6.47 28.25
C LEU A 415 -20.53 -6.81 29.72
N TYR A 416 -19.99 -5.96 30.56
CA TYR A 416 -20.06 -6.06 32.01
C TYR A 416 -20.81 -4.83 32.54
N GLN A 417 -21.78 -5.07 33.40
CA GLN A 417 -22.61 -4.02 33.96
C GLN A 417 -22.67 -4.15 35.46
N LEU A 418 -22.60 -3.04 36.16
CA LEU A 418 -22.80 -2.94 37.61
C LEU A 418 -23.79 -1.82 37.87
N GLY A 419 -24.86 -2.12 38.60
CA GLY A 419 -25.92 -1.15 38.88
C GLY A 419 -26.46 -1.21 40.29
N TYR A 420 -27.13 -0.13 40.64
CA TYR A 420 -27.88 0.04 41.88
C TYR A 420 -29.26 0.57 41.56
N ASP A 421 -30.27 0.05 42.23
CA ASP A 421 -31.65 0.51 42.17
C ASP A 421 -32.26 0.73 43.52
N LYS A 422 -33.20 1.67 43.55
CA LYS A 422 -34.01 2.00 44.73
C LYS A 422 -35.47 1.85 44.38
N ILE A 423 -36.19 1.17 45.29
CA ILE A 423 -37.64 0.99 45.20
C ILE A 423 -38.35 2.02 46.07
N PHE A 424 -39.42 2.61 45.56
CA PHE A 424 -40.24 3.58 46.25
C PHE A 424 -41.58 2.98 46.68
N ALA A 425 -42.29 3.65 47.58
CA ALA A 425 -43.54 3.16 48.18
C ALA A 425 -44.67 2.93 47.16
N ASP A 426 -44.62 3.58 45.98
CA ASP A 426 -45.52 3.36 44.85
C ASP A 426 -45.09 2.17 43.95
N LYS A 427 -44.10 1.39 44.36
CA LYS A 427 -43.47 0.30 43.61
C LYS A 427 -42.73 0.73 42.35
N SER A 428 -42.50 2.03 42.17
CA SER A 428 -41.59 2.50 41.14
C SER A 428 -40.14 2.17 41.54
N VAL A 429 -39.30 1.85 40.51
CA VAL A 429 -37.89 1.58 40.67
C VAL A 429 -37.10 2.57 39.85
N TYR A 430 -36.10 3.17 40.46
CA TYR A 430 -35.15 4.01 39.76
C TYR A 430 -33.73 3.51 40.04
N GLY A 431 -32.94 3.46 39.00
CA GLY A 431 -31.58 2.99 39.12
C GLY A 431 -30.59 3.62 38.14
N ALA A 432 -29.33 3.33 38.44
CA ALA A 432 -28.20 3.73 37.60
C ALA A 432 -27.26 2.54 37.44
N ALA A 433 -26.57 2.49 36.30
CA ALA A 433 -25.57 1.46 36.04
C ALA A 433 -24.41 2.02 35.24
N ILE A 434 -23.23 1.45 35.47
CA ILE A 434 -22.04 1.63 34.65
C ILE A 434 -21.82 0.40 33.82
N ASP A 435 -21.49 0.61 32.56
CA ASP A 435 -21.25 -0.44 31.58
C ASP A 435 -19.80 -0.37 31.10
N TYR A 436 -19.15 -1.51 31.05
CA TYR A 436 -17.87 -1.70 30.36
C TYR A 436 -18.01 -2.84 29.34
N GLY A 437 -17.64 -2.56 28.10
CA GLY A 437 -17.68 -3.55 27.03
C GLY A 437 -16.35 -3.63 26.29
N ASP A 438 -16.01 -4.82 25.86
CA ASP A 438 -14.94 -5.08 24.93
C ASP A 438 -15.43 -5.93 23.75
N GLY A 439 -14.97 -5.62 22.57
CA GLY A 439 -15.32 -6.30 21.35
C GLY A 439 -14.15 -6.51 20.41
N THR A 440 -14.31 -7.42 19.46
CA THR A 440 -13.36 -7.63 18.39
C THR A 440 -14.09 -7.87 17.08
N GLY A 441 -13.63 -7.20 16.01
CA GLY A 441 -13.99 -7.48 14.63
C GLY A 441 -12.88 -8.29 13.97
N SER A 442 -13.26 -9.29 13.17
CA SER A 442 -12.37 -10.06 12.30
C SER A 442 -12.77 -9.85 10.87
N TYR A 443 -11.83 -9.41 10.05
CA TYR A 443 -11.97 -9.16 8.62
C TYR A 443 -11.01 -10.05 7.85
N ALA A 444 -11.25 -10.31 6.56
CA ALA A 444 -10.37 -11.16 5.76
C ALA A 444 -8.90 -10.65 5.77
N TYR A 445 -8.72 -9.33 5.82
CA TYR A 445 -7.40 -8.68 5.77
C TYR A 445 -7.18 -7.69 6.93
N GLY A 446 -7.80 -7.93 8.09
CA GLY A 446 -7.64 -7.04 9.22
C GLY A 446 -8.34 -7.49 10.49
N SER A 447 -8.25 -6.65 11.51
CA SER A 447 -8.93 -6.83 12.79
C SER A 447 -9.22 -5.50 13.47
N GLY A 448 -10.36 -5.42 14.15
CA GLY A 448 -10.75 -4.29 15.00
C GLY A 448 -10.85 -4.71 16.46
N LYS A 449 -10.67 -3.75 17.37
CA LYS A 449 -10.93 -3.89 18.79
C LYS A 449 -11.74 -2.70 19.26
N ASP A 450 -12.90 -2.98 19.85
CA ASP A 450 -13.78 -1.95 20.37
C ASP A 450 -13.81 -2.00 21.88
N LYS A 451 -13.84 -0.83 22.53
CA LYS A 451 -14.09 -0.67 23.96
C LYS A 451 -15.26 0.27 24.16
N LEU A 452 -16.24 -0.15 24.94
CA LEU A 452 -17.40 0.65 25.32
C LEU A 452 -17.32 1.00 26.80
N THR A 453 -17.53 2.26 27.14
CA THR A 453 -17.79 2.69 28.52
C THR A 453 -19.05 3.53 28.51
N ALA A 454 -20.04 3.18 29.34
CA ALA A 454 -21.30 3.92 29.36
C ALA A 454 -21.88 4.05 30.78
N LEU A 455 -22.73 5.06 30.93
CA LEU A 455 -23.61 5.29 32.10
C LEU A 455 -25.04 5.11 31.63
N SER A 456 -25.82 4.36 32.40
CA SER A 456 -27.23 4.14 32.17
C SER A 456 -28.06 4.61 33.36
N LEU A 457 -29.17 5.29 33.08
CA LEU A 457 -30.19 5.62 34.06
C LEU A 457 -31.50 4.94 33.65
N TYR A 458 -32.22 4.37 34.59
CA TYR A 458 -33.47 3.70 34.27
C TYR A 458 -34.55 3.90 35.31
N GLY A 459 -35.80 3.76 34.86
CA GLY A 459 -37.00 3.76 35.71
C GLY A 459 -37.95 2.65 35.30
N VAL A 460 -38.60 2.02 36.29
CA VAL A 460 -39.61 0.99 36.11
C VAL A 460 -40.86 1.42 36.87
N TRP A 461 -41.99 1.46 36.24
CA TRP A 461 -43.29 1.72 36.83
C TRP A 461 -44.20 0.52 36.64
N GLN A 462 -44.69 0.01 37.75
CA GLN A 462 -45.63 -1.13 37.75
C GLN A 462 -47.06 -0.58 37.88
N GLY A 463 -47.91 -0.98 36.95
CA GLY A 463 -49.32 -0.62 36.96
C GLY A 463 -50.19 -1.74 37.49
N ASN A 464 -51.49 -1.53 37.44
CA ASN A 464 -52.49 -2.54 37.85
C ASN A 464 -52.55 -3.70 36.82
N ARG A 465 -52.93 -4.87 37.28
CA ARG A 465 -53.11 -6.07 36.42
C ARG A 465 -51.86 -6.54 35.66
N GLY A 466 -50.68 -6.35 36.28
CA GLY A 466 -49.43 -6.84 35.74
C GLY A 466 -48.85 -6.03 34.58
N THR A 467 -49.35 -4.82 34.36
CA THR A 467 -48.73 -3.89 33.37
C THR A 467 -47.47 -3.28 33.94
N TYR A 468 -46.51 -2.99 33.07
CA TYR A 468 -45.30 -2.24 33.44
C TYR A 468 -44.82 -1.33 32.29
N THR A 469 -44.10 -0.30 32.67
CA THR A 469 -43.40 0.58 31.74
C THR A 469 -41.95 0.71 32.22
N ASN A 470 -41.02 0.52 31.32
CA ASN A 470 -39.58 0.69 31.55
C ASN A 470 -39.07 1.84 30.68
N VAL A 471 -38.27 2.72 31.25
CA VAL A 471 -37.53 3.73 30.48
C VAL A 471 -36.08 3.65 30.85
N THR A 472 -35.22 3.62 29.84
CA THR A 472 -33.76 3.60 30.02
C THR A 472 -33.13 4.69 29.16
N ALA A 473 -32.25 5.51 29.74
CA ALA A 473 -31.39 6.44 29.04
C ALA A 473 -29.95 6.02 29.23
N ARG A 474 -29.18 6.02 28.15
CA ARG A 474 -27.78 5.58 28.13
C ARG A 474 -26.91 6.59 27.40
N TYR A 475 -25.75 6.90 27.98
CA TYR A 475 -24.71 7.70 27.35
C TYR A 475 -23.36 6.99 27.50
N GLY A 476 -22.61 6.88 26.41
CA GLY A 476 -21.33 6.19 26.41
C GLY A 476 -20.36 6.67 25.36
N SER A 477 -19.20 6.07 25.38
CA SER A 477 -18.17 6.25 24.37
C SER A 477 -17.63 4.91 23.88
N PHE A 478 -17.44 4.81 22.58
CA PHE A 478 -16.69 3.75 21.92
C PHE A 478 -15.30 4.25 21.55
N THR A 479 -14.30 3.43 21.85
CA THR A 479 -12.93 3.57 21.33
C THR A 479 -12.62 2.37 20.47
N THR A 480 -12.19 2.60 19.26
CA THR A 480 -11.87 1.57 18.26
C THR A 480 -10.39 1.63 17.92
N ASP A 481 -9.72 0.48 17.95
CA ASP A 481 -8.35 0.27 17.48
C ASP A 481 -8.41 -0.69 16.28
N LEU A 482 -8.00 -0.25 15.11
CA LEU A 482 -8.13 -0.95 13.84
C LEU A 482 -6.76 -1.25 13.22
N LYS A 483 -6.64 -2.42 12.57
CA LYS A 483 -5.43 -2.82 11.83
C LYS A 483 -5.82 -3.56 10.56
N SER A 484 -5.21 -3.18 9.45
CA SER A 484 -5.27 -3.90 8.18
C SER A 484 -3.97 -4.64 7.89
N TYR A 485 -4.04 -5.70 7.06
CA TYR A 485 -2.94 -6.58 6.68
C TYR A 485 -2.94 -6.88 5.18
N GLY A 486 -3.54 -6.02 4.37
CA GLY A 486 -3.55 -6.12 2.91
C GLY A 486 -2.19 -5.79 2.29
N GLY A 487 -2.19 -5.38 1.04
CA GLY A 487 -0.98 -5.02 0.31
C GLY A 487 -0.22 -3.81 0.88
N TYR A 488 -0.94 -2.95 1.61
CA TYR A 488 -0.41 -1.74 2.25
C TYR A 488 -0.94 -1.64 3.70
N PRO A 489 -0.40 -2.42 4.64
CA PRO A 489 -0.88 -2.49 6.01
C PRO A 489 -0.98 -1.12 6.67
N ASP A 490 -2.10 -0.87 7.37
CA ASP A 490 -2.40 0.40 8.00
C ASP A 490 -3.03 0.22 9.38
N LYS A 491 -3.13 1.31 10.14
CA LYS A 491 -3.77 1.34 11.46
C LYS A 491 -4.53 2.65 11.64
N ALA A 492 -5.60 2.56 12.42
CA ALA A 492 -6.32 3.73 12.89
C ALA A 492 -6.81 3.51 14.31
N ASP A 493 -6.92 4.57 15.07
CA ASP A 493 -7.64 4.63 16.33
C ASP A 493 -8.58 5.82 16.33
N TYR A 494 -9.78 5.63 16.87
CA TYR A 494 -10.75 6.71 16.99
C TYR A 494 -11.74 6.48 18.14
N LYS A 495 -12.40 7.56 18.55
CA LYS A 495 -13.36 7.55 19.64
C LYS A 495 -14.58 8.37 19.28
N HIS A 496 -15.76 7.77 19.42
CA HIS A 496 -17.03 8.45 19.24
C HIS A 496 -17.96 8.26 20.45
N HIS A 497 -18.96 9.12 20.55
CA HIS A 497 -19.95 9.07 21.61
C HIS A 497 -21.26 8.51 21.10
N VAL A 498 -21.92 7.75 21.99
CA VAL A 498 -23.21 7.12 21.71
C VAL A 498 -24.19 7.44 22.82
N TYR A 499 -25.43 7.64 22.46
CA TYR A 499 -26.50 7.79 23.43
C TYR A 499 -27.80 7.19 22.91
N SER A 500 -28.62 6.71 23.82
CA SER A 500 -29.92 6.15 23.49
C SER A 500 -30.93 6.37 24.61
N ILE A 501 -32.19 6.38 24.21
CA ILE A 501 -33.32 6.29 25.11
C ILE A 501 -34.22 5.14 24.64
N SER A 502 -34.71 4.34 25.55
CA SER A 502 -35.58 3.20 25.28
C SER A 502 -36.79 3.25 26.16
N VAL A 503 -37.95 2.98 25.59
CA VAL A 503 -39.22 2.80 26.31
C VAL A 503 -39.76 1.42 25.99
N GLU A 504 -40.03 0.62 27.01
CA GLU A 504 -40.65 -0.69 26.89
C GLU A 504 -41.95 -0.70 27.69
N TYR A 505 -43.00 -1.26 27.09
CA TYR A 505 -44.27 -1.51 27.73
C TYR A 505 -44.62 -2.97 27.59
N GLY A 506 -45.10 -3.58 28.69
CA GLY A 506 -45.54 -4.96 28.68
C GLY A 506 -46.64 -5.23 29.69
N GLN A 507 -47.23 -6.37 29.57
CA GLN A 507 -48.24 -6.87 30.53
C GLN A 507 -48.06 -8.35 30.76
N ARG A 508 -47.97 -8.72 32.04
CA ARG A 508 -47.88 -10.13 32.46
C ARG A 508 -49.24 -10.68 32.83
N PHE A 509 -49.61 -11.76 32.19
CA PHE A 509 -50.81 -12.56 32.47
C PHE A 509 -50.40 -13.86 33.15
N ASP A 510 -50.75 -14.03 34.41
CA ASP A 510 -50.49 -15.26 35.15
C ASP A 510 -51.69 -16.21 35.01
N TYR A 511 -51.46 -17.47 34.67
CA TYR A 511 -52.43 -18.55 34.50
C TYR A 511 -52.29 -19.61 35.59
N HIS A 512 -53.23 -20.57 35.60
CA HIS A 512 -53.17 -21.68 36.51
C HIS A 512 -51.86 -22.48 36.41
N GLN A 513 -51.41 -23.06 37.50
CA GLN A 513 -50.22 -23.89 37.61
C GLN A 513 -48.89 -23.12 37.39
N GLY A 514 -48.91 -21.77 37.49
CA GLY A 514 -47.72 -20.95 37.38
C GLY A 514 -47.27 -20.66 35.96
N LEU A 515 -48.05 -21.00 34.95
CA LEU A 515 -47.80 -20.56 33.57
C LEU A 515 -48.03 -19.05 33.48
N PHE A 516 -47.20 -18.35 32.72
CA PHE A 516 -47.41 -16.92 32.41
C PHE A 516 -47.12 -16.60 30.96
N PHE A 517 -47.83 -15.62 30.45
CA PHE A 517 -47.61 -15.04 29.12
C PHE A 517 -47.43 -13.53 29.24
N GLU A 518 -46.43 -12.97 28.59
CA GLU A 518 -46.06 -11.57 28.75
C GLU A 518 -45.75 -10.95 27.39
N PRO A 519 -46.74 -10.37 26.69
CA PRO A 519 -46.52 -9.59 25.51
C PRO A 519 -45.78 -8.28 25.84
N GLN A 520 -44.90 -7.86 24.94
CA GLN A 520 -44.02 -6.72 25.10
C GLN A 520 -43.91 -5.93 23.82
N ALA A 521 -43.78 -4.60 23.94
CA ALA A 521 -43.40 -3.70 22.88
C ALA A 521 -42.33 -2.74 23.39
N GLN A 522 -41.32 -2.48 22.61
CA GLN A 522 -40.22 -1.57 22.96
C GLN A 522 -39.88 -0.70 21.77
N PHE A 523 -39.52 0.54 22.06
CA PHE A 523 -38.96 1.45 21.07
C PHE A 523 -37.69 2.10 21.62
N THR A 524 -36.59 1.97 20.88
CA THR A 524 -35.28 2.50 21.26
C THR A 524 -34.83 3.50 20.22
N MET A 525 -34.61 4.72 20.62
CA MET A 525 -33.97 5.76 19.79
C MET A 525 -32.53 5.93 20.25
N GLY A 526 -31.61 6.00 19.31
CA GLY A 526 -30.20 6.19 19.59
C GLY A 526 -29.50 7.06 18.56
N ARG A 527 -28.34 7.55 18.93
CA ARG A 527 -27.45 8.28 18.03
C ARG A 527 -26.01 7.91 18.30
N ILE A 528 -25.28 7.67 17.24
CA ILE A 528 -23.83 7.56 17.21
C ILE A 528 -23.31 8.84 16.57
N ASN A 529 -22.42 9.57 17.26
CA ASN A 529 -21.90 10.84 16.74
C ASN A 529 -20.93 10.60 15.57
N SER A 530 -20.82 11.60 14.71
CA SER A 530 -19.80 11.63 13.66
C SER A 530 -18.39 11.64 14.24
N ILE A 531 -17.45 11.14 13.46
CA ILE A 531 -16.03 11.10 13.81
C ILE A 531 -15.17 11.33 12.56
N SER A 532 -14.06 12.05 12.74
CA SER A 532 -12.97 12.12 11.79
C SER A 532 -11.73 11.49 12.40
N TYR A 533 -10.97 10.75 11.61
CA TYR A 533 -9.72 10.13 12.01
C TYR A 533 -8.73 10.12 10.85
N THR A 534 -7.46 9.90 11.17
CA THR A 534 -6.41 9.73 10.17
C THR A 534 -5.67 8.44 10.48
N THR A 535 -5.43 7.63 9.48
CA THR A 535 -4.66 6.39 9.62
C THR A 535 -3.15 6.68 9.70
N ASP A 536 -2.35 5.71 10.16
CA ASP A 536 -0.89 5.82 10.20
C ASP A 536 -0.26 6.11 8.83
N ARG A 537 -0.91 5.69 7.73
CA ARG A 537 -0.47 5.95 6.35
C ARG A 537 -1.02 7.24 5.76
N GLY A 538 -1.78 8.03 6.52
CA GLY A 538 -2.30 9.32 6.10
C GLY A 538 -3.63 9.29 5.35
N ALA A 539 -4.35 8.16 5.33
CA ALA A 539 -5.74 8.18 4.86
C ALA A 539 -6.63 8.87 5.89
N ASN A 540 -7.48 9.78 5.45
CA ASN A 540 -8.44 10.49 6.29
C ASN A 540 -9.81 9.85 6.15
N GLY A 541 -10.40 9.45 7.27
CA GLY A 541 -11.75 8.91 7.36
C GLY A 541 -12.69 9.88 8.02
N TYR A 542 -13.87 10.03 7.46
CA TYR A 542 -15.02 10.69 8.08
C TYR A 542 -16.19 9.72 8.09
N ILE A 543 -16.65 9.37 9.27
CA ILE A 543 -17.86 8.58 9.50
C ILE A 543 -18.96 9.53 9.96
N GLU A 544 -20.03 9.65 9.19
CA GLU A 544 -21.16 10.48 9.55
C GLU A 544 -21.89 9.97 10.80
N GLY A 545 -22.49 10.87 11.55
CA GLY A 545 -23.28 10.51 12.72
C GLY A 545 -24.60 9.85 12.30
N MET A 546 -24.89 8.69 12.89
CA MET A 546 -26.05 7.87 12.57
C MET A 546 -27.14 7.99 13.64
N ASN A 547 -28.39 8.11 13.21
CA ASN A 547 -29.56 7.90 14.06
C ASN A 547 -30.04 6.45 13.92
N SER A 548 -30.45 5.85 15.02
CA SER A 548 -31.07 4.52 15.08
C SER A 548 -32.44 4.61 15.75
N ALA A 549 -33.40 3.88 15.25
CA ALA A 549 -34.76 3.82 15.76
C ALA A 549 -35.27 2.38 15.67
N ILE A 550 -35.02 1.59 16.74
CA ILE A 550 -35.36 0.17 16.78
C ILE A 550 -36.70 -0.03 17.46
N GLY A 551 -37.68 -0.58 16.74
CA GLY A 551 -38.91 -1.13 17.26
C GLY A 551 -38.79 -2.60 17.56
N ARG A 552 -39.30 -3.07 18.70
CA ARG A 552 -39.37 -4.47 19.07
C ARG A 552 -40.79 -4.78 19.53
N ILE A 553 -41.37 -5.85 19.00
CA ILE A 553 -42.58 -6.48 19.51
C ILE A 553 -42.28 -7.95 19.78
N GLY A 554 -42.75 -8.46 20.87
CA GLY A 554 -42.46 -9.83 21.24
C GLY A 554 -43.29 -10.32 22.42
N PHE A 555 -42.97 -11.53 22.86
CA PHE A 555 -43.60 -12.12 24.03
C PHE A 555 -42.64 -13.01 24.78
N VAL A 556 -42.94 -13.19 26.05
CA VAL A 556 -42.33 -14.20 26.90
C VAL A 556 -43.41 -15.19 27.36
N LEU A 557 -43.14 -16.45 27.18
CA LEU A 557 -43.96 -17.54 27.69
C LEU A 557 -43.12 -18.34 28.71
N GLY A 558 -43.57 -18.37 29.92
CA GLY A 558 -42.77 -18.97 30.98
C GLY A 558 -43.60 -19.72 32.01
N GLN A 559 -42.88 -20.46 32.84
CA GLN A 559 -43.41 -21.27 33.93
C GLN A 559 -42.73 -20.90 35.24
N LYS A 560 -43.53 -20.50 36.24
CA LYS A 560 -43.06 -20.39 37.63
C LYS A 560 -42.76 -21.78 38.19
N VAL A 561 -41.60 -21.89 38.77
CA VAL A 561 -41.18 -23.10 39.48
C VAL A 561 -41.07 -22.80 40.98
N LYS A 562 -40.65 -23.77 41.77
CA LYS A 562 -40.54 -23.59 43.23
C LYS A 562 -39.61 -22.42 43.60
N ASN A 563 -39.84 -21.79 44.75
CA ASN A 563 -38.99 -20.75 45.36
C ASN A 563 -38.87 -19.46 44.49
N ASP A 564 -40.00 -18.94 43.99
CA ASP A 564 -40.04 -17.72 43.20
C ASP A 564 -39.07 -17.70 42.01
N SER A 565 -38.78 -18.85 41.46
CA SER A 565 -37.96 -19.04 40.30
C SER A 565 -38.86 -19.23 39.06
N ASP A 566 -38.36 -18.91 37.89
CA ASP A 566 -39.04 -19.13 36.61
C ASP A 566 -38.11 -19.57 35.49
N ILE A 567 -38.65 -20.23 34.49
CA ILE A 567 -38.02 -20.52 33.21
C ILE A 567 -38.93 -20.01 32.10
N TYR A 568 -38.36 -19.53 31.02
CA TYR A 568 -39.15 -18.98 29.94
C TYR A 568 -38.48 -19.12 28.57
N ILE A 569 -39.32 -19.09 27.54
CA ILE A 569 -38.91 -18.84 26.15
C ILE A 569 -39.35 -17.44 25.76
N LYS A 570 -38.58 -16.81 24.87
CA LYS A 570 -38.82 -15.47 24.35
C LYS A 570 -38.78 -15.51 22.82
N ALA A 571 -39.67 -14.76 22.19
CA ALA A 571 -39.65 -14.54 20.76
C ALA A 571 -39.94 -13.06 20.47
N ASP A 572 -39.05 -12.44 19.74
CA ASP A 572 -39.10 -11.03 19.38
C ASP A 572 -38.98 -10.84 17.87
N LEU A 573 -39.73 -9.89 17.32
CA LEU A 573 -39.57 -9.31 15.99
C LEU A 573 -39.04 -7.88 16.19
N LEU A 574 -37.95 -7.56 15.52
CA LEU A 574 -37.29 -6.27 15.59
C LEU A 574 -37.17 -5.65 14.22
N HIS A 575 -37.27 -4.33 14.17
CA HIS A 575 -37.06 -3.54 12.96
C HIS A 575 -36.30 -2.27 13.26
N GLU A 576 -35.27 -1.97 12.47
CA GLU A 576 -34.56 -0.69 12.46
C GLU A 576 -35.24 0.21 11.42
N PHE A 577 -35.84 1.32 11.87
CA PHE A 577 -36.55 2.28 11.02
C PHE A 577 -35.66 3.41 10.49
N ALA A 578 -34.44 3.50 10.97
CA ALA A 578 -33.42 4.44 10.57
C ALA A 578 -32.11 3.66 10.30
N GLY A 579 -30.97 4.25 10.48
CA GLY A 579 -29.72 3.51 10.34
C GLY A 579 -28.93 3.91 9.08
N GLU A 580 -29.32 4.96 8.42
CA GLU A 580 -28.55 5.53 7.30
C GLU A 580 -27.29 6.22 7.79
N ARG A 581 -26.19 6.01 7.07
CA ARG A 581 -24.91 6.61 7.39
C ARG A 581 -24.02 6.69 6.15
N ASP A 582 -23.35 7.80 5.98
CA ASP A 582 -22.31 7.99 4.99
C ASP A 582 -20.92 7.85 5.62
N LEU A 583 -20.02 7.24 4.87
CA LEU A 583 -18.60 7.16 5.19
C LEU A 583 -17.81 7.72 4.01
N GLN A 584 -16.87 8.60 4.30
CA GLN A 584 -15.94 9.14 3.31
C GLN A 584 -14.51 8.84 3.72
N LEU A 585 -13.75 8.24 2.82
CA LEU A 585 -12.31 8.07 2.93
C LEU A 585 -11.62 8.93 1.87
N THR A 586 -10.49 9.54 2.23
CA THR A 586 -9.62 10.26 1.30
C THR A 586 -8.18 9.86 1.55
N SER A 587 -7.38 9.73 0.50
CA SER A 587 -5.96 9.41 0.65
C SER A 587 -5.15 10.18 -0.38
N ASP A 588 -4.05 10.78 0.08
CA ASP A 588 -3.07 11.41 -0.81
C ASP A 588 -2.11 10.39 -1.43
N ALA A 589 -2.06 9.17 -0.89
CA ALA A 589 -1.17 8.12 -1.37
C ALA A 589 -1.55 7.59 -2.76
N GLY A 590 -2.84 7.59 -3.10
CA GLY A 590 -3.37 7.17 -4.42
C GLY A 590 -3.47 8.33 -5.44
N GLY A 591 -3.09 9.58 -5.15
CA GLY A 591 -3.21 10.79 -5.99
C GLY A 591 -4.01 11.91 -5.36
N THR A 592 -3.94 13.06 -5.99
CA THR A 592 -4.87 14.14 -5.69
C THR A 592 -6.29 13.63 -5.91
N ASN A 593 -7.07 13.54 -4.82
CA ASN A 593 -8.47 13.14 -4.79
C ASN A 593 -8.77 11.64 -4.94
N ASP A 594 -7.96 10.82 -4.29
CA ASP A 594 -8.34 9.45 -4.01
C ASP A 594 -9.46 9.48 -2.95
N ILE A 595 -10.69 9.47 -3.40
CA ILE A 595 -11.89 9.62 -2.57
C ILE A 595 -12.77 8.38 -2.74
N LEU A 596 -13.18 7.81 -1.61
CA LEU A 596 -14.20 6.76 -1.55
C LEU A 596 -15.37 7.26 -0.69
N ARG A 597 -16.58 7.10 -1.19
CA ARG A 597 -17.82 7.34 -0.45
C ARG A 597 -18.64 6.08 -0.42
N GLU A 598 -19.05 5.70 0.77
CA GLU A 598 -19.90 4.54 1.00
C GLU A 598 -21.15 5.00 1.74
N HIS A 599 -22.30 4.68 1.17
CA HIS A 599 -23.58 4.85 1.83
C HIS A 599 -24.03 3.50 2.40
N SER A 600 -24.33 3.47 3.68
CA SER A 600 -24.83 2.28 4.37
C SER A 600 -26.22 2.54 4.91
N ASP A 601 -27.16 1.65 4.62
CA ASP A 601 -28.49 1.61 5.19
C ASP A 601 -28.64 0.31 6.00
N TYR A 602 -28.83 0.45 7.32
CA TYR A 602 -29.03 -0.67 8.23
C TYR A 602 -30.51 -0.87 8.58
N GLY A 603 -31.43 -0.24 7.84
CA GLY A 603 -32.87 -0.40 7.92
C GLY A 603 -33.27 -1.84 7.58
N ASP A 604 -33.59 -2.64 8.62
CA ASP A 604 -33.68 -4.08 8.49
C ASP A 604 -34.63 -4.70 9.50
N THR A 605 -35.12 -5.91 9.20
CA THR A 605 -36.04 -6.68 10.04
C THR A 605 -35.41 -8.02 10.40
N TRP A 606 -35.38 -8.35 11.69
CA TRP A 606 -34.87 -9.63 12.17
C TRP A 606 -35.71 -10.21 13.32
N PHE A 607 -35.51 -11.49 13.57
CA PHE A 607 -36.15 -12.22 14.67
C PHE A 607 -35.11 -12.61 15.71
N GLU A 608 -35.50 -12.65 16.97
CA GLU A 608 -34.72 -13.20 18.05
C GLU A 608 -35.52 -14.23 18.84
N LEU A 609 -34.90 -15.39 19.11
CA LEU A 609 -35.42 -16.41 19.98
C LEU A 609 -34.52 -16.53 21.20
N GLY A 610 -35.10 -16.58 22.37
CA GLY A 610 -34.38 -16.69 23.63
C GLY A 610 -34.96 -17.80 24.55
N LEU A 611 -34.07 -18.36 25.35
CA LEU A 611 -34.39 -19.25 26.48
C LEU A 611 -33.72 -18.67 27.69
N GLY A 612 -34.47 -18.47 28.76
CA GLY A 612 -33.96 -17.88 29.99
C GLY A 612 -34.65 -18.35 31.23
N GLY A 613 -34.21 -17.83 32.35
CA GLY A 613 -34.79 -18.14 33.66
C GLY A 613 -34.20 -17.28 34.77
N ASN A 614 -34.90 -17.31 35.85
CA ASN A 614 -34.64 -16.64 37.10
C ASN A 614 -34.61 -17.66 38.23
N VAL A 615 -33.59 -17.64 39.07
CA VAL A 615 -33.45 -18.55 40.19
C VAL A 615 -33.18 -17.74 41.46
N ARG A 616 -34.08 -17.86 42.43
CA ARG A 616 -33.87 -17.32 43.78
C ARG A 616 -32.89 -18.19 44.55
N ILE A 617 -31.69 -17.65 44.78
CA ILE A 617 -30.59 -18.38 45.44
C ILE A 617 -30.55 -18.16 46.94
N SER A 618 -31.15 -17.05 47.41
CA SER A 618 -31.28 -16.75 48.85
C SER A 618 -32.50 -15.86 49.08
N LYS A 619 -32.77 -15.49 50.34
CA LYS A 619 -33.84 -14.53 50.67
C LYS A 619 -33.63 -13.17 50.02
N THR A 620 -32.37 -12.78 49.78
CA THR A 620 -31.96 -11.48 49.26
C THR A 620 -31.19 -11.59 47.96
N GLY A 621 -31.05 -12.76 47.38
CA GLY A 621 -30.21 -12.98 46.20
C GLY A 621 -30.91 -13.74 45.09
N ASN A 622 -30.81 -13.23 43.88
CA ASN A 622 -31.36 -13.81 42.66
C ASN A 622 -30.29 -13.93 41.57
N PHE A 623 -30.32 -15.04 40.88
CA PHE A 623 -29.56 -15.28 39.66
C PHE A 623 -30.51 -15.31 38.45
N TYR A 624 -30.12 -14.70 37.38
CA TYR A 624 -30.86 -14.76 36.11
C TYR A 624 -29.90 -15.03 34.96
N GLY A 625 -30.43 -15.70 33.92
CA GLY A 625 -29.66 -15.98 32.72
C GLY A 625 -30.55 -16.16 31.49
N GLU A 626 -30.02 -15.84 30.33
CA GLU A 626 -30.72 -15.96 29.04
C GLU A 626 -29.72 -16.27 27.95
N VAL A 627 -30.09 -17.14 27.03
CA VAL A 627 -29.41 -17.42 25.77
C VAL A 627 -30.30 -16.95 24.64
N THR A 628 -29.78 -16.18 23.71
CA THR A 628 -30.54 -15.63 22.57
C THR A 628 -29.82 -15.91 21.26
N ARG A 629 -30.59 -16.16 20.21
CA ARG A 629 -30.13 -16.28 18.83
C ARG A 629 -30.99 -15.42 17.92
N GLY A 630 -30.35 -14.69 16.99
CA GLY A 630 -30.99 -13.89 15.95
C GLY A 630 -31.10 -14.66 14.62
N PHE A 631 -32.08 -14.29 13.80
CA PHE A 631 -32.33 -14.85 12.48
C PHE A 631 -32.83 -13.75 11.54
N GLY A 632 -32.38 -13.76 10.31
CA GLY A 632 -32.68 -12.72 9.34
C GLY A 632 -31.82 -11.49 9.57
N GLY A 633 -31.95 -10.54 8.66
CA GLY A 633 -31.21 -9.29 8.70
C GLY A 633 -29.76 -9.37 8.22
N ASP A 634 -29.24 -8.20 7.85
CA ASP A 634 -27.86 -8.06 7.35
C ASP A 634 -26.83 -8.26 8.48
N ILE A 635 -27.16 -7.79 9.68
CA ILE A 635 -26.36 -8.04 10.88
C ILE A 635 -27.00 -9.19 11.69
N ASN A 636 -26.36 -10.34 11.64
CA ASN A 636 -26.87 -11.57 12.23
C ASN A 636 -26.26 -11.81 13.62
N LYS A 637 -27.11 -11.79 14.66
CA LYS A 637 -26.75 -12.25 16.01
C LYS A 637 -26.63 -13.78 16.05
N LYS A 638 -25.42 -14.31 15.90
CA LYS A 638 -25.21 -15.78 15.90
C LYS A 638 -25.62 -16.41 17.22
N TRP A 639 -25.29 -15.77 18.32
CA TRP A 639 -25.74 -16.11 19.67
C TRP A 639 -25.35 -15.02 20.67
N SER A 640 -26.05 -14.97 21.77
CA SER A 640 -25.73 -14.16 22.94
C SER A 640 -26.08 -14.91 24.21
N VAL A 641 -25.22 -14.84 25.20
CA VAL A 641 -25.46 -15.37 26.55
C VAL A 641 -25.36 -14.24 27.54
N ASN A 642 -26.31 -14.14 28.42
CA ASN A 642 -26.45 -13.12 29.43
C ASN A 642 -26.64 -13.82 30.80
N ALA A 643 -25.91 -13.39 31.80
CA ALA A 643 -26.06 -13.89 33.17
C ALA A 643 -25.85 -12.76 34.19
N GLY A 644 -26.64 -12.74 35.25
CA GLY A 644 -26.52 -11.70 36.24
C GLY A 644 -26.95 -12.16 37.64
N LEU A 645 -26.55 -11.37 38.62
CA LEU A 645 -26.87 -11.54 40.01
C LEU A 645 -27.45 -10.24 40.57
N ARG A 646 -28.46 -10.32 41.39
CA ARG A 646 -29.04 -9.19 42.13
C ARG A 646 -29.13 -9.53 43.62
N PHE A 647 -28.71 -8.58 44.44
CA PHE A 647 -28.82 -8.67 45.89
C PHE A 647 -29.61 -7.48 46.43
N THR A 648 -30.59 -7.77 47.28
CA THR A 648 -31.44 -6.76 47.94
C THR A 648 -31.07 -6.62 49.41
N PHE A 649 -31.25 -5.41 49.96
CA PHE A 649 -30.94 -5.10 51.36
C PHE A 649 -31.82 -3.95 51.89
#